data_19ed71cdc30fbf44039f360bcc719991
#
_entry.id   19ed71cdc30fbf44039f360bcc719991
#
_cell.length_a   1.000
_cell.length_b   1.000
_cell.length_c   1.000
_cell.angle_alpha   90.00
_cell.angle_beta   90.00
_cell.angle_gamma   90.00
#
_symmetry.space_group_name_H-M   'P 1'
#
loop_
_entity.id
_entity.type
_entity.pdbx_description
1 polymer ?
#
loop_
_entity_poly.entity_id
_entity_poly.type
_entity_poly.pdbx_seq_one_letter_code
_entity_poly.pdbx_strand_id
1 'polypeptide(L)'
;MTQSSVIRLSGVSHSYGDIAALADVSLEVPAGCMTGLIGPDGVGKSTLLALSAGVRALQSGEVQVLDGDIRDRSHIKACNHRIAYMPQGLGRNLYPTLTVAENLDFFGRLFAQPLAERRARIADLLRATGLDPFADRPAGKLSGGMKQKLSLCSALIHDPDLLILDEPTTGVDPLSRQQFWDLIDRIRADRPGMSVIVATAYMEEAERFDWLAAMSGGQVIATGAPAQLLEETGQTTLEAAFISLLPEDERAGHREVTVPPYVPNGDGPAVQAISLTRQFGDFTAVDHVDFEIARGEIFGFLGSNGCGKTTTMKMLTGLLPASSGEALLFGEHLDAGDMRTRQRVGYMSQSFSLYSELTVRQNLELHAELYQIPNDSRLPRVLEMLKTFELEEEADQKPTELPLGLRQRLQLAVAVIHAPEVLILDEPTSGVDPVARDAFWRLLIGLSREQGVTIFVSTHFMNEAERCDRISLMHAGRVLTVGTPDEIVAERGCETLNEAFISHLRDAVADEAAEAPVDAKPSAVDQPDHAARRDGLFNPARMWAYARREATEIMRDPLRLAFALLGPVILMLTFGYGISFDVEDLPYAVADQDQSLESRQLLEAFSGSRFFEERAPAAGSEELATRLRAGEIAIAIEIPSGFGRSLLDGETPEVRVAVDAAMPFRAETARGYLQGLALSYLDEQIESTYGEVVDTTGAGVETRYRYNQSFESVNAMVPSVIMMMLILIPSMMSAIGVVREKETGSIANFRSTPVTRAEFLLGKQLPYVIIALISFASLLVLAYVVFQVPIKGSVTALALGTVLYVIATTGFGVLVSTFTKTQVAATFATAVIAIVPSVNFSGLLVPVSSLSGGARLFGLAFPASWYQQISIGTFTKGLGFDELWQNHIALAVFAVLFVAIAIALLKKQER
;
A
#
# COMPACT_ATOMS: atom_id res chain seq x y z
N MET A 1 -22.75 45.90 -7.64
CA MET A 1 -21.32 45.50 -7.72
C MET A 1 -21.32 44.02 -8.09
N THR A 2 -20.88 43.67 -9.28
CA THR A 2 -20.71 42.24 -9.67
C THR A 2 -19.71 41.60 -8.71
N GLN A 3 -20.16 40.73 -7.83
CA GLN A 3 -19.28 39.93 -6.96
C GLN A 3 -18.33 39.15 -7.86
N SER A 4 -17.02 39.33 -7.68
CA SER A 4 -16.03 38.52 -8.40
C SER A 4 -16.19 37.05 -8.03
N SER A 5 -16.28 36.17 -8.99
CA SER A 5 -16.35 34.74 -8.73
C SER A 5 -14.95 34.16 -8.56
N VAL A 6 -14.72 33.31 -7.54
CA VAL A 6 -13.45 32.62 -7.34
C VAL A 6 -13.33 31.39 -8.20
N ILE A 7 -14.45 30.72 -8.50
CA ILE A 7 -14.57 29.61 -9.44
C ILE A 7 -15.77 29.85 -10.35
N ARG A 8 -15.58 29.56 -11.64
CA ARG A 8 -16.65 29.56 -12.63
C ARG A 8 -16.57 28.29 -13.46
N LEU A 9 -17.64 27.53 -13.47
CA LEU A 9 -17.82 26.35 -14.30
C LEU A 9 -18.88 26.62 -15.35
N SER A 10 -18.64 26.19 -16.60
CA SER A 10 -19.59 26.35 -17.71
C SER A 10 -19.65 25.05 -18.50
N GLY A 11 -20.82 24.38 -18.47
CA GLY A 11 -21.10 23.17 -19.23
C GLY A 11 -20.16 22.01 -18.91
N VAL A 12 -19.77 21.85 -17.64
CA VAL A 12 -18.76 20.86 -17.24
C VAL A 12 -19.40 19.48 -17.12
N SER A 13 -18.84 18.52 -17.88
CA SER A 13 -19.20 17.10 -17.77
C SER A 13 -17.97 16.25 -17.53
N HIS A 14 -18.14 15.19 -16.71
CA HIS A 14 -17.08 14.26 -16.40
C HIS A 14 -17.63 12.87 -16.13
N SER A 15 -17.04 11.83 -16.75
CA SER A 15 -17.47 10.44 -16.59
C SER A 15 -16.33 9.52 -16.17
N TYR A 16 -16.66 8.49 -15.42
CA TYR A 16 -15.80 7.37 -15.03
C TYR A 16 -16.29 6.10 -15.75
N GLY A 17 -15.65 5.75 -16.85
CA GLY A 17 -16.19 4.72 -17.74
C GLY A 17 -17.56 5.13 -18.23
N ASP A 18 -18.57 4.32 -17.96
CA ASP A 18 -19.96 4.56 -18.38
C ASP A 18 -20.78 5.39 -17.37
N ILE A 19 -20.22 5.71 -16.19
CA ILE A 19 -20.91 6.45 -15.16
C ILE A 19 -20.60 7.95 -15.29
N ALA A 20 -21.62 8.76 -15.55
CA ALA A 20 -21.53 10.22 -15.55
C ALA A 20 -21.51 10.74 -14.11
N ALA A 21 -20.39 11.32 -13.66
CA ALA A 21 -20.26 11.93 -12.34
C ALA A 21 -20.68 13.39 -12.33
N LEU A 22 -20.50 14.10 -13.45
CA LEU A 22 -20.97 15.46 -13.67
C LEU A 22 -21.62 15.55 -15.07
N ALA A 23 -22.78 16.17 -15.16
CA ALA A 23 -23.57 16.28 -16.38
C ALA A 23 -23.97 17.75 -16.62
N ASP A 24 -23.24 18.43 -17.51
CA ASP A 24 -23.52 19.81 -17.95
C ASP A 24 -23.60 20.82 -16.77
N VAL A 25 -22.65 20.73 -15.83
CA VAL A 25 -22.62 21.57 -14.63
C VAL A 25 -22.17 22.98 -14.97
N SER A 26 -23.00 23.96 -14.62
CA SER A 26 -22.67 25.39 -14.66
C SER A 26 -22.86 25.99 -13.26
N LEU A 27 -21.81 26.63 -12.71
CA LEU A 27 -21.78 27.10 -11.35
C LEU A 27 -20.83 28.29 -11.23
N GLU A 28 -21.26 29.35 -10.54
CA GLU A 28 -20.41 30.44 -10.13
C GLU A 28 -20.30 30.49 -8.60
N VAL A 29 -19.08 30.43 -8.09
CA VAL A 29 -18.78 30.45 -6.66
C VAL A 29 -18.30 31.86 -6.30
N PRO A 30 -18.98 32.58 -5.36
CA PRO A 30 -18.58 33.93 -4.95
C PRO A 30 -17.20 33.92 -4.25
N ALA A 31 -16.41 35.00 -4.44
CA ALA A 31 -15.13 35.17 -3.79
C ALA A 31 -15.28 35.68 -2.34
N GLY A 32 -14.34 35.30 -1.46
CA GLY A 32 -14.26 35.79 -0.07
C GLY A 32 -15.31 35.21 0.88
N CYS A 33 -16.06 34.20 0.46
CA CYS A 33 -17.06 33.55 1.29
C CYS A 33 -16.77 32.05 1.51
N MET A 34 -17.47 31.46 2.48
CA MET A 34 -17.50 30.01 2.70
C MET A 34 -18.69 29.43 1.95
N THR A 35 -18.37 28.62 0.93
CA THR A 35 -19.35 27.98 0.06
C THR A 35 -19.45 26.49 0.36
N GLY A 36 -20.68 25.99 0.57
CA GLY A 36 -20.96 24.56 0.74
C GLY A 36 -21.45 23.93 -0.55
N LEU A 37 -20.85 22.78 -0.92
CA LEU A 37 -21.42 21.86 -1.89
C LEU A 37 -22.12 20.75 -1.12
N ILE A 38 -23.46 20.72 -1.17
CA ILE A 38 -24.30 19.78 -0.46
C ILE A 38 -24.97 18.78 -1.42
N GLY A 39 -25.19 17.57 -0.98
CA GLY A 39 -25.83 16.53 -1.78
C GLY A 39 -25.43 15.11 -1.38
N PRO A 40 -26.11 14.09 -1.91
CA PRO A 40 -25.83 12.69 -1.63
C PRO A 40 -24.39 12.28 -2.00
N ASP A 41 -23.97 11.12 -1.49
CA ASP A 41 -22.71 10.54 -1.91
C ASP A 41 -22.79 10.06 -3.37
N GLY A 42 -21.66 10.25 -4.08
CA GLY A 42 -21.58 9.85 -5.49
C GLY A 42 -22.09 10.88 -6.50
N VAL A 43 -22.74 11.99 -6.08
CA VAL A 43 -23.29 13.03 -7.00
C VAL A 43 -22.25 13.92 -7.65
N GLY A 44 -20.96 13.64 -7.48
CA GLY A 44 -19.92 14.40 -8.18
C GLY A 44 -19.27 15.53 -7.39
N LYS A 45 -19.61 15.78 -6.10
CA LYS A 45 -19.01 16.83 -5.25
C LYS A 45 -17.48 16.79 -5.27
N SER A 46 -16.90 15.64 -4.92
CA SER A 46 -15.44 15.44 -4.90
C SER A 46 -14.81 15.59 -6.28
N THR A 47 -15.53 15.19 -7.34
CA THR A 47 -15.08 15.37 -8.73
C THR A 47 -14.99 16.86 -9.08
N LEU A 48 -16.02 17.63 -8.73
CA LEU A 48 -16.05 19.08 -8.96
C LEU A 48 -14.92 19.77 -8.19
N LEU A 49 -14.71 19.42 -6.90
CA LEU A 49 -13.61 19.96 -6.10
C LEU A 49 -12.24 19.62 -6.67
N ALA A 50 -12.03 18.37 -7.08
CA ALA A 50 -10.77 17.92 -7.67
C ALA A 50 -10.47 18.58 -9.03
N LEU A 51 -11.50 18.88 -9.85
CA LEU A 51 -11.38 19.69 -11.07
C LEU A 51 -10.98 21.13 -10.71
N SER A 52 -11.66 21.74 -9.76
CA SER A 52 -11.38 23.12 -9.30
C SER A 52 -9.99 23.27 -8.68
N ALA A 53 -9.50 22.23 -8.00
CA ALA A 53 -8.13 22.17 -7.46
C ALA A 53 -7.05 21.89 -8.53
N GLY A 54 -7.44 21.62 -9.78
CA GLY A 54 -6.51 21.23 -10.86
C GLY A 54 -5.86 19.85 -10.69
N VAL A 55 -6.33 19.05 -9.73
CA VAL A 55 -5.84 17.69 -9.45
C VAL A 55 -6.34 16.69 -10.50
N ARG A 56 -7.54 16.94 -11.06
CA ARG A 56 -8.18 16.14 -12.09
C ARG A 56 -8.19 16.85 -13.42
N ALA A 57 -8.06 16.08 -14.51
CA ALA A 57 -8.10 16.63 -15.85
C ALA A 57 -9.55 16.86 -16.30
N LEU A 58 -9.84 18.04 -16.87
CA LEU A 58 -11.14 18.39 -17.41
C LEU A 58 -11.40 17.59 -18.70
N GLN A 59 -12.56 16.95 -18.80
CA GLN A 59 -12.98 16.20 -19.99
C GLN A 59 -13.74 17.10 -20.97
N SER A 60 -14.76 17.84 -20.50
CA SER A 60 -15.56 18.75 -21.30
C SER A 60 -16.02 19.98 -20.50
N GLY A 61 -16.44 21.05 -21.18
CA GLY A 61 -16.82 22.28 -20.53
C GLY A 61 -15.63 23.22 -20.29
N GLU A 62 -15.83 24.26 -19.49
CA GLU A 62 -14.79 25.23 -19.10
C GLU A 62 -14.79 25.39 -17.56
N VAL A 63 -13.60 25.47 -16.99
CA VAL A 63 -13.40 25.73 -15.55
C VAL A 63 -12.37 26.83 -15.37
N GLN A 64 -12.80 27.94 -14.80
CA GLN A 64 -11.95 29.06 -14.44
C GLN A 64 -11.81 29.13 -12.93
N VAL A 65 -10.58 29.28 -12.42
CA VAL A 65 -10.25 29.38 -10.99
C VAL A 65 -9.27 30.52 -10.80
N LEU A 66 -9.55 31.44 -9.87
CA LEU A 66 -8.72 32.61 -9.61
C LEU A 66 -8.41 33.38 -10.90
N ASP A 67 -9.45 33.69 -11.68
CA ASP A 67 -9.46 34.47 -12.92
C ASP A 67 -8.70 33.83 -14.10
N GLY A 68 -8.52 32.52 -14.14
CA GLY A 68 -7.89 31.85 -15.29
C GLY A 68 -8.34 30.41 -15.54
N ASP A 69 -8.17 29.95 -16.77
CA ASP A 69 -8.57 28.59 -17.19
C ASP A 69 -7.60 27.53 -16.63
N ILE A 70 -8.14 26.47 -16.01
CA ILE A 70 -7.39 25.33 -15.49
C ILE A 70 -6.73 24.46 -16.59
N ARG A 71 -7.09 24.64 -17.87
CA ARG A 71 -6.40 24.00 -19.01
C ARG A 71 -5.06 24.65 -19.31
N ASP A 72 -4.91 25.93 -18.97
CA ASP A 72 -3.65 26.64 -19.14
C ASP A 72 -2.64 26.19 -18.08
N ARG A 73 -1.62 25.47 -18.54
CA ARG A 73 -0.53 24.99 -17.66
C ARG A 73 0.25 26.12 -16.97
N SER A 74 0.31 27.28 -17.62
CA SER A 74 0.99 28.44 -17.03
C SER A 74 0.19 29.02 -15.89
N HIS A 75 -1.13 29.12 -16.06
CA HIS A 75 -2.06 29.57 -15.02
C HIS A 75 -2.08 28.60 -13.82
N ILE A 76 -2.26 27.29 -14.07
CA ILE A 76 -2.22 26.28 -12.97
C ILE A 76 -0.92 26.38 -12.17
N LYS A 77 0.23 26.52 -12.87
CA LYS A 77 1.52 26.64 -12.19
C LYS A 77 1.58 27.89 -11.30
N ALA A 78 1.01 28.99 -11.74
CA ALA A 78 0.92 30.24 -10.97
C ALA A 78 -0.06 30.10 -9.80
N CYS A 79 -1.19 29.40 -9.99
CA CYS A 79 -2.23 29.26 -8.99
C CYS A 79 -1.96 28.21 -7.92
N ASN A 80 -1.12 27.19 -8.18
CA ASN A 80 -0.85 26.12 -7.22
C ASN A 80 -0.29 26.61 -5.86
N HIS A 81 0.29 27.79 -5.80
CA HIS A 81 0.71 28.42 -4.53
C HIS A 81 -0.43 29.12 -3.79
N ARG A 82 -1.56 29.36 -4.45
CA ARG A 82 -2.70 30.11 -3.94
C ARG A 82 -3.88 29.19 -3.60
N ILE A 83 -3.81 27.92 -3.98
CA ILE A 83 -4.86 26.91 -3.76
C ILE A 83 -4.36 25.87 -2.77
N ALA A 84 -5.18 25.56 -1.76
CA ALA A 84 -5.02 24.40 -0.90
C ALA A 84 -6.15 23.40 -1.15
N TYR A 85 -5.81 22.13 -1.24
CA TYR A 85 -6.79 21.06 -1.41
C TYR A 85 -6.60 19.99 -0.32
N MET A 86 -7.64 19.74 0.44
CA MET A 86 -7.73 18.69 1.43
C MET A 86 -8.69 17.61 0.89
N PRO A 87 -8.17 16.44 0.45
CA PRO A 87 -9.01 15.38 -0.11
C PRO A 87 -9.79 14.65 0.99
N GLN A 88 -10.89 14.02 0.60
CA GLN A 88 -11.74 13.17 1.44
C GLN A 88 -10.94 12.06 2.14
N GLY A 89 -11.26 11.81 3.41
CA GLY A 89 -10.72 10.73 4.24
C GLY A 89 -9.73 11.20 5.31
N LEU A 90 -9.84 10.61 6.50
CA LEU A 90 -9.10 10.96 7.71
C LEU A 90 -7.57 10.88 7.52
N GLY A 91 -6.92 12.05 7.38
CA GLY A 91 -5.47 12.14 7.30
C GLY A 91 -4.86 11.51 6.03
N ARG A 92 -5.60 11.42 4.95
CA ARG A 92 -5.17 10.80 3.68
C ARG A 92 -4.01 11.55 3.02
N ASN A 93 -3.90 12.84 3.27
CA ASN A 93 -2.78 13.67 2.84
C ASN A 93 -1.58 13.61 3.79
N LEU A 94 -1.70 12.97 4.97
CA LEU A 94 -0.62 12.89 5.96
C LEU A 94 0.25 11.65 5.75
N TYR A 95 1.48 11.75 6.26
CA TYR A 95 2.41 10.63 6.32
C TYR A 95 2.44 10.06 7.74
N PRO A 96 1.87 8.86 7.97
CA PRO A 96 1.66 8.31 9.32
C PRO A 96 2.94 8.09 10.13
N THR A 97 4.05 7.83 9.44
CA THR A 97 5.36 7.57 10.05
C THR A 97 6.11 8.85 10.44
N LEU A 98 5.75 9.99 9.84
CA LEU A 98 6.30 11.29 10.20
C LEU A 98 5.60 11.84 11.46
N THR A 99 6.33 12.61 12.27
CA THR A 99 5.74 13.34 13.38
C THR A 99 4.83 14.48 12.89
N VAL A 100 4.06 15.07 13.79
CA VAL A 100 3.20 16.23 13.51
C VAL A 100 4.05 17.38 12.90
N ALA A 101 5.15 17.74 13.56
CA ALA A 101 6.04 18.79 13.08
C ALA A 101 6.72 18.45 11.75
N GLU A 102 7.14 17.19 11.56
CA GLU A 102 7.78 16.72 10.31
C GLU A 102 6.81 16.75 9.12
N ASN A 103 5.52 16.42 9.32
CA ASN A 103 4.51 16.57 8.28
C ASN A 103 4.41 18.02 7.81
N LEU A 104 4.28 18.97 8.74
CA LEU A 104 4.20 20.38 8.41
C LEU A 104 5.49 20.90 7.76
N ASP A 105 6.67 20.51 8.28
CA ASP A 105 7.97 20.88 7.67
C ASP A 105 8.09 20.36 6.23
N PHE A 106 7.61 19.14 5.98
CA PHE A 106 7.58 18.57 4.63
C PHE A 106 6.71 19.41 3.68
N PHE A 107 5.46 19.71 4.06
CA PHE A 107 4.57 20.53 3.22
C PHE A 107 5.14 21.93 3.00
N GLY A 108 5.65 22.59 4.03
CA GLY A 108 6.28 23.91 3.89
C GLY A 108 7.48 23.91 2.92
N ARG A 109 8.24 22.81 2.86
CA ARG A 109 9.33 22.62 1.87
C ARG A 109 8.80 22.45 0.44
N LEU A 110 7.66 21.79 0.25
CA LEU A 110 7.06 21.64 -1.09
C LEU A 110 6.66 22.97 -1.68
N PHE A 111 6.26 23.93 -0.84
CA PHE A 111 5.96 25.32 -1.22
C PHE A 111 7.19 26.24 -1.19
N ALA A 112 8.41 25.67 -1.04
CA ALA A 112 9.67 26.38 -1.03
C ALA A 112 9.77 27.52 0.00
N GLN A 113 9.11 27.38 1.17
CA GLN A 113 9.18 28.35 2.25
C GLN A 113 10.57 28.41 2.86
N PRO A 114 11.13 29.59 3.14
CA PRO A 114 12.36 29.78 3.91
C PRO A 114 12.28 29.12 5.29
N LEU A 115 13.40 28.66 5.82
CA LEU A 115 13.44 27.94 7.10
C LEU A 115 12.84 28.74 8.27
N ALA A 116 13.16 30.03 8.35
CA ALA A 116 12.66 30.88 9.44
C ALA A 116 11.14 31.08 9.39
N GLU A 117 10.60 31.44 8.20
CA GLU A 117 9.18 31.60 7.94
C GLU A 117 8.44 30.28 8.23
N ARG A 118 8.94 29.17 7.71
CA ARG A 118 8.32 27.85 7.91
C ARG A 118 8.27 27.44 9.37
N ARG A 119 9.34 27.65 10.15
CA ARG A 119 9.36 27.35 11.59
C ARG A 119 8.36 28.19 12.37
N ALA A 120 8.29 29.49 12.09
CA ALA A 120 7.32 30.39 12.70
C ALA A 120 5.89 29.94 12.39
N ARG A 121 5.59 29.68 11.11
CA ARG A 121 4.26 29.24 10.67
C ARG A 121 3.85 27.88 11.27
N ILE A 122 4.78 26.94 11.38
CA ILE A 122 4.53 25.65 12.06
C ILE A 122 4.16 25.87 13.52
N ALA A 123 4.94 26.68 14.24
CA ALA A 123 4.67 26.95 15.65
C ALA A 123 3.30 27.65 15.85
N ASP A 124 2.93 28.58 14.97
CA ASP A 124 1.65 29.28 15.03
C ASP A 124 0.47 28.34 14.76
N LEU A 125 0.57 27.50 13.72
CA LEU A 125 -0.47 26.51 13.38
C LEU A 125 -0.63 25.45 14.49
N LEU A 126 0.46 24.98 15.07
CA LEU A 126 0.41 23.99 16.16
C LEU A 126 -0.26 24.58 17.41
N ARG A 127 0.08 25.83 17.77
CA ARG A 127 -0.56 26.54 18.90
C ARG A 127 -2.05 26.79 18.64
N ALA A 128 -2.39 27.29 17.45
CA ALA A 128 -3.77 27.56 17.07
C ALA A 128 -4.68 26.33 17.09
N THR A 129 -4.11 25.14 16.86
CA THR A 129 -4.85 23.86 16.81
C THR A 129 -4.75 23.04 18.08
N GLY A 130 -3.94 23.47 19.06
CA GLY A 130 -3.64 22.69 20.27
C GLY A 130 -2.82 21.41 20.01
N LEU A 131 -2.10 21.37 18.87
CA LEU A 131 -1.24 20.23 18.52
C LEU A 131 0.20 20.39 19.01
N ASP A 132 0.54 21.51 19.64
CA ASP A 132 1.89 21.80 20.14
C ASP A 132 2.45 20.71 21.09
N PRO A 133 1.70 20.20 22.09
CA PRO A 133 2.19 19.15 22.98
C PRO A 133 2.47 17.81 22.24
N PHE A 134 1.94 17.65 21.03
CA PHE A 134 2.05 16.43 20.23
C PHE A 134 3.00 16.59 19.03
N ALA A 135 3.78 17.67 18.97
CA ALA A 135 4.65 17.99 17.83
C ALA A 135 5.57 16.83 17.40
N ASP A 136 6.08 16.07 18.36
CA ASP A 136 6.98 14.93 18.12
C ASP A 136 6.25 13.58 18.01
N ARG A 137 4.91 13.56 18.16
CA ARG A 137 4.13 12.33 18.03
C ARG A 137 3.96 11.96 16.55
N PRO A 138 4.17 10.67 16.16
CA PRO A 138 3.86 10.21 14.81
C PRO A 138 2.39 10.43 14.44
N ALA A 139 2.12 10.94 13.23
CA ALA A 139 0.77 11.23 12.78
C ALA A 139 -0.15 10.01 12.77
N GLY A 140 0.41 8.81 12.56
CA GLY A 140 -0.34 7.55 12.65
C GLY A 140 -0.95 7.27 14.03
N LYS A 141 -0.35 7.81 15.10
CA LYS A 141 -0.78 7.64 16.50
C LYS A 141 -1.72 8.74 17.01
N LEU A 142 -2.16 9.65 16.14
CA LEU A 142 -3.11 10.71 16.47
C LEU A 142 -4.55 10.19 16.40
N SER A 143 -5.45 10.80 17.20
CA SER A 143 -6.89 10.60 17.07
C SER A 143 -7.42 11.12 15.72
N GLY A 144 -8.63 10.74 15.33
CA GLY A 144 -9.27 11.21 14.09
C GLY A 144 -9.34 12.73 14.01
N GLY A 145 -9.85 13.40 15.05
CA GLY A 145 -9.92 14.86 15.10
C GLY A 145 -8.54 15.54 15.06
N MET A 146 -7.53 14.97 15.75
CA MET A 146 -6.16 15.49 15.67
C MET A 146 -5.56 15.33 14.28
N LYS A 147 -5.84 14.21 13.58
CA LYS A 147 -5.42 14.01 12.18
C LYS A 147 -6.06 15.04 11.26
N GLN A 148 -7.33 15.35 11.44
CA GLN A 148 -8.01 16.37 10.64
C GLN A 148 -7.45 17.77 10.90
N LYS A 149 -7.20 18.13 12.16
CA LYS A 149 -6.53 19.39 12.48
C LYS A 149 -5.13 19.47 11.84
N LEU A 150 -4.34 18.40 11.89
CA LEU A 150 -3.04 18.35 11.23
C LEU A 150 -3.15 18.41 9.70
N SER A 151 -4.16 17.77 9.13
CA SER A 151 -4.47 17.79 7.70
C SER A 151 -4.78 19.22 7.24
N LEU A 152 -5.62 19.93 8.00
CA LEU A 152 -5.93 21.33 7.77
C LEU A 152 -4.68 22.22 7.92
N CYS A 153 -3.87 22.04 8.97
CA CYS A 153 -2.60 22.76 9.12
C CYS A 153 -1.67 22.55 7.92
N SER A 154 -1.61 21.32 7.41
CA SER A 154 -0.80 20.99 6.22
C SER A 154 -1.31 21.72 4.96
N ALA A 155 -2.62 21.89 4.82
CA ALA A 155 -3.24 22.65 3.74
C ALA A 155 -3.01 24.17 3.89
N LEU A 156 -2.99 24.66 5.11
CA LEU A 156 -2.84 26.11 5.43
C LEU A 156 -1.39 26.58 5.56
N ILE A 157 -0.41 25.69 5.52
CA ILE A 157 1.01 26.02 5.76
C ILE A 157 1.54 27.08 4.80
N HIS A 158 1.07 27.11 3.57
CA HIS A 158 1.50 28.00 2.49
C HIS A 158 0.60 29.24 2.30
N ASP A 159 -0.38 29.41 3.19
CA ASP A 159 -1.26 30.59 3.24
C ASP A 159 -2.10 30.81 1.96
N PRO A 160 -3.01 29.90 1.59
CA PRO A 160 -3.74 29.91 0.34
C PRO A 160 -4.81 31.03 0.29
N ASP A 161 -5.13 31.51 -0.93
CA ASP A 161 -6.28 32.39 -1.19
C ASP A 161 -7.59 31.60 -1.35
N LEU A 162 -7.47 30.32 -1.81
CA LEU A 162 -8.58 29.40 -1.99
C LEU A 162 -8.31 28.10 -1.23
N LEU A 163 -9.15 27.81 -0.24
CA LEU A 163 -9.12 26.55 0.51
C LEU A 163 -10.26 25.65 0.07
N ILE A 164 -9.93 24.46 -0.42
CA ILE A 164 -10.89 23.46 -0.92
C ILE A 164 -10.85 22.26 0.04
N LEU A 165 -11.99 21.94 0.66
CA LEU A 165 -12.15 20.90 1.67
C LEU A 165 -13.18 19.87 1.19
N ASP A 166 -12.76 18.63 1.07
CA ASP A 166 -13.63 17.54 0.63
C ASP A 166 -13.99 16.67 1.85
N GLU A 167 -15.21 16.83 2.34
CA GLU A 167 -15.74 16.18 3.55
C GLU A 167 -14.78 16.22 4.75
N PRO A 168 -14.37 17.39 5.19
CA PRO A 168 -13.26 17.53 6.16
C PRO A 168 -13.57 16.97 7.54
N THR A 169 -14.83 16.80 7.90
CA THR A 169 -15.28 16.41 9.24
C THR A 169 -15.92 15.02 9.28
N THR A 170 -15.96 14.31 8.17
CA THR A 170 -16.50 12.95 8.12
C THR A 170 -15.73 12.01 9.04
N GLY A 171 -16.46 11.32 9.94
CA GLY A 171 -15.87 10.45 10.96
C GLY A 171 -15.16 11.19 12.10
N VAL A 172 -15.46 12.49 12.30
CA VAL A 172 -14.95 13.29 13.42
C VAL A 172 -16.05 13.48 14.45
N ASP A 173 -15.72 13.37 15.73
CA ASP A 173 -16.66 13.58 16.82
C ASP A 173 -17.15 15.02 16.91
N PRO A 174 -18.33 15.29 17.51
CA PRO A 174 -18.96 16.63 17.52
C PRO A 174 -18.10 17.71 18.14
N LEU A 175 -17.36 17.44 19.22
CA LEU A 175 -16.49 18.44 19.86
C LEU A 175 -15.31 18.78 18.95
N SER A 176 -14.65 17.78 18.38
CA SER A 176 -13.55 17.98 17.43
C SER A 176 -14.03 18.69 16.16
N ARG A 177 -15.26 18.39 15.70
CA ARG A 177 -15.92 19.07 14.56
C ARG A 177 -16.17 20.55 14.85
N GLN A 178 -16.73 20.87 16.01
CA GLN A 178 -16.90 22.26 16.42
C GLN A 178 -15.56 23.03 16.44
N GLN A 179 -14.55 22.45 17.09
CA GLN A 179 -13.21 23.04 17.16
C GLN A 179 -12.56 23.24 15.78
N PHE A 180 -12.84 22.35 14.82
CA PHE A 180 -12.37 22.45 13.45
C PHE A 180 -12.98 23.68 12.75
N TRP A 181 -14.30 23.85 12.85
CA TRP A 181 -15.00 24.99 12.25
C TRP A 181 -14.66 26.31 12.92
N ASP A 182 -14.56 26.35 14.24
CA ASP A 182 -14.14 27.54 14.99
C ASP A 182 -12.71 27.97 14.60
N LEU A 183 -11.84 27.02 14.23
CA LEU A 183 -10.51 27.31 13.72
C LEU A 183 -10.58 27.97 12.33
N ILE A 184 -11.40 27.43 11.42
CA ILE A 184 -11.59 28.01 10.08
C ILE A 184 -12.17 29.41 10.18
N ASP A 185 -13.18 29.64 11.03
CA ASP A 185 -13.79 30.94 11.22
C ASP A 185 -12.78 31.98 11.74
N ARG A 186 -11.92 31.60 12.69
CA ARG A 186 -10.80 32.43 13.16
C ARG A 186 -9.83 32.80 12.04
N ILE A 187 -9.43 31.81 11.24
CA ILE A 187 -8.50 32.04 10.12
C ILE A 187 -9.13 32.98 9.07
N ARG A 188 -10.41 32.80 8.78
CA ARG A 188 -11.15 33.69 7.85
C ARG A 188 -11.28 35.11 8.40
N ALA A 189 -11.52 35.27 9.69
CA ALA A 189 -11.57 36.56 10.33
C ALA A 189 -10.24 37.35 10.21
N ASP A 190 -9.11 36.65 10.32
CA ASP A 190 -7.77 37.20 10.09
C ASP A 190 -7.47 37.44 8.60
N ARG A 191 -8.20 36.80 7.69
CA ARG A 191 -8.05 36.87 6.23
C ARG A 191 -9.39 37.03 5.51
N PRO A 192 -10.01 38.21 5.50
CA PRO A 192 -11.35 38.42 4.91
C PRO A 192 -11.43 38.14 3.40
N GLY A 193 -10.29 38.06 2.69
CA GLY A 193 -10.24 37.74 1.24
C GLY A 193 -10.13 36.25 0.92
N MET A 194 -9.96 35.39 1.90
CA MET A 194 -9.82 33.93 1.67
C MET A 194 -11.18 33.30 1.33
N SER A 195 -11.27 32.61 0.21
CA SER A 195 -12.42 31.81 -0.17
C SER A 195 -12.28 30.39 0.35
N VAL A 196 -13.35 29.82 0.89
CA VAL A 196 -13.37 28.43 1.37
C VAL A 196 -14.49 27.68 0.67
N ILE A 197 -14.21 26.52 0.08
CA ILE A 197 -15.20 25.65 -0.54
C ILE A 197 -15.17 24.32 0.17
N VAL A 198 -16.34 23.86 0.60
CA VAL A 198 -16.51 22.67 1.40
C VAL A 198 -17.51 21.74 0.74
N ALA A 199 -17.15 20.52 0.42
CA ALA A 199 -18.14 19.48 0.19
C ALA A 199 -18.49 18.84 1.52
N THR A 200 -19.77 18.70 1.82
CA THR A 200 -20.26 18.01 3.02
C THR A 200 -21.58 17.29 2.74
N ALA A 201 -21.76 16.15 3.42
CA ALA A 201 -23.05 15.46 3.50
C ALA A 201 -23.85 15.90 4.76
N TYR A 202 -23.24 16.71 5.64
CA TYR A 202 -23.85 17.16 6.90
C TYR A 202 -24.61 18.47 6.71
N MET A 203 -25.94 18.40 6.75
CA MET A 203 -26.79 19.60 6.57
C MET A 203 -26.65 20.57 7.74
N GLU A 204 -26.40 20.11 8.96
CA GLU A 204 -26.12 20.93 10.14
C GLU A 204 -24.87 21.84 9.95
N GLU A 205 -23.86 21.33 9.23
CA GLU A 205 -22.67 22.14 8.91
C GLU A 205 -22.98 23.18 7.84
N ALA A 206 -23.83 22.83 6.89
CA ALA A 206 -24.20 23.69 5.78
C ALA A 206 -24.93 24.98 6.25
N GLU A 207 -25.61 24.95 7.40
CA GLU A 207 -26.25 26.12 8.01
C GLU A 207 -25.26 27.24 8.40
N ARG A 208 -23.98 26.88 8.62
CA ARG A 208 -22.92 27.85 8.95
C ARG A 208 -22.30 28.54 7.74
N PHE A 209 -22.56 28.03 6.52
CA PHE A 209 -21.90 28.56 5.32
C PHE A 209 -22.61 29.80 4.78
N ASP A 210 -21.82 30.66 4.13
CA ASP A 210 -22.35 31.91 3.59
C ASP A 210 -23.21 31.65 2.33
N TRP A 211 -22.89 30.61 1.58
CA TRP A 211 -23.55 30.28 0.33
C TRP A 211 -23.50 28.77 0.05
N LEU A 212 -24.56 28.24 -0.58
CA LEU A 212 -24.69 26.80 -0.84
C LEU A 212 -24.92 26.54 -2.33
N ALA A 213 -24.45 25.40 -2.80
CA ALA A 213 -24.84 24.76 -4.05
C ALA A 213 -25.29 23.33 -3.77
N ALA A 214 -26.55 23.06 -4.00
CA ALA A 214 -27.15 21.75 -3.85
C ALA A 214 -26.98 20.93 -5.14
N MET A 215 -26.52 19.69 -5.02
CA MET A 215 -26.22 18.78 -6.13
C MET A 215 -27.02 17.50 -6.01
N SER A 216 -27.57 17.02 -7.14
CA SER A 216 -28.17 15.70 -7.31
C SER A 216 -27.95 15.22 -8.74
N GLY A 217 -27.79 13.88 -8.95
CA GLY A 217 -27.65 13.28 -10.27
C GLY A 217 -26.53 13.84 -11.14
N GLY A 218 -25.46 14.37 -10.53
CA GLY A 218 -24.35 15.01 -11.26
C GLY A 218 -24.63 16.44 -11.73
N GLN A 219 -25.70 17.08 -11.28
CA GLN A 219 -26.13 18.44 -11.65
C GLN A 219 -26.27 19.33 -10.41
N VAL A 220 -26.21 20.63 -10.59
CA VAL A 220 -26.55 21.62 -9.58
C VAL A 220 -28.06 21.90 -9.68
N ILE A 221 -28.79 21.63 -8.59
CA ILE A 221 -30.26 21.76 -8.54
C ILE A 221 -30.71 23.08 -7.92
N ALA A 222 -29.91 23.67 -7.02
CA ALA A 222 -30.20 24.96 -6.43
C ALA A 222 -28.92 25.63 -5.92
N THR A 223 -28.93 26.97 -5.84
CA THR A 223 -27.83 27.79 -5.29
C THR A 223 -28.42 28.96 -4.53
N GLY A 224 -27.79 29.33 -3.41
CA GLY A 224 -28.24 30.50 -2.63
C GLY A 224 -27.67 30.49 -1.21
N ALA A 225 -27.96 31.54 -0.45
CA ALA A 225 -27.70 31.54 0.99
C ALA A 225 -28.63 30.54 1.71
N PRO A 226 -28.18 29.93 2.84
CA PRO A 226 -29.01 28.97 3.59
C PRO A 226 -30.42 29.51 3.88
N ALA A 227 -30.54 30.74 4.38
CA ALA A 227 -31.82 31.37 4.68
C ALA A 227 -32.72 31.56 3.44
N GLN A 228 -32.11 31.87 2.28
CA GLN A 228 -32.85 32.00 1.02
C GLN A 228 -33.41 30.65 0.56
N LEU A 229 -32.65 29.57 0.64
CA LEU A 229 -33.11 28.23 0.28
C LEU A 229 -34.23 27.72 1.19
N LEU A 230 -34.19 28.06 2.49
CA LEU A 230 -35.29 27.76 3.42
C LEU A 230 -36.56 28.53 3.05
N GLU A 231 -36.43 29.83 2.72
CA GLU A 231 -37.56 30.68 2.31
C GLU A 231 -38.19 30.20 0.98
N GLU A 232 -37.37 29.88 -0.03
CA GLU A 232 -37.83 29.41 -1.35
C GLU A 232 -38.56 28.06 -1.26
N THR A 233 -38.12 27.18 -0.36
CA THR A 233 -38.70 25.83 -0.16
C THR A 233 -39.84 25.83 0.87
N GLY A 234 -39.97 26.88 1.69
CA GLY A 234 -40.93 26.95 2.79
C GLY A 234 -40.67 25.93 3.92
N GLN A 235 -39.43 25.48 4.05
CA GLN A 235 -39.03 24.48 5.05
C GLN A 235 -38.38 25.11 6.26
N THR A 236 -38.36 24.38 7.39
CA THR A 236 -37.79 24.85 8.65
C THR A 236 -36.33 24.42 8.85
N THR A 237 -35.88 23.38 8.14
CA THR A 237 -34.51 22.84 8.21
C THR A 237 -33.89 22.69 6.82
N LEU A 238 -32.59 22.84 6.71
CA LEU A 238 -31.87 22.65 5.43
C LEU A 238 -31.99 21.22 4.91
N GLU A 239 -32.10 20.22 5.79
CA GLU A 239 -32.29 18.83 5.39
C GLU A 239 -33.65 18.65 4.67
N ALA A 240 -34.73 19.20 5.24
CA ALA A 240 -36.05 19.18 4.62
C ALA A 240 -36.10 20.00 3.32
N ALA A 241 -35.44 21.18 3.31
CA ALA A 241 -35.30 22.01 2.12
C ALA A 241 -34.57 21.25 1.00
N PHE A 242 -33.45 20.62 1.30
CA PHE A 242 -32.69 19.80 0.34
C PHE A 242 -33.55 18.66 -0.25
N ILE A 243 -34.23 17.91 0.61
CA ILE A 243 -35.12 16.82 0.17
C ILE A 243 -36.25 17.34 -0.75
N SER A 244 -36.80 18.52 -0.44
CA SER A 244 -37.83 19.13 -1.29
C SER A 244 -37.33 19.56 -2.67
N LEU A 245 -36.04 19.86 -2.81
CA LEU A 245 -35.41 20.26 -4.06
C LEU A 245 -34.99 19.07 -4.94
N LEU A 246 -34.98 17.84 -4.39
CA LEU A 246 -34.66 16.62 -5.14
C LEU A 246 -35.70 16.36 -6.25
N PRO A 247 -35.30 15.74 -7.38
CA PRO A 247 -36.20 15.23 -8.40
C PRO A 247 -37.30 14.33 -7.81
N GLU A 248 -38.48 14.30 -8.44
CA GLU A 248 -39.63 13.51 -7.94
C GLU A 248 -39.29 12.02 -7.76
N ASP A 249 -38.46 11.46 -8.63
CA ASP A 249 -38.06 10.06 -8.62
C ASP A 249 -37.21 9.74 -7.37
N GLU A 250 -36.28 10.63 -7.00
CA GLU A 250 -35.46 10.47 -5.80
C GLU A 250 -36.25 10.79 -4.52
N ARG A 251 -37.19 11.71 -4.58
CA ARG A 251 -38.05 12.10 -3.47
C ARG A 251 -39.16 11.08 -3.18
N ALA A 252 -39.69 10.38 -4.18
CA ALA A 252 -40.82 9.43 -4.02
C ALA A 252 -40.51 8.28 -3.04
N GLY A 253 -39.25 7.94 -2.82
CA GLY A 253 -38.79 6.95 -1.84
C GLY A 253 -38.61 7.47 -0.40
N HIS A 254 -38.67 8.81 -0.21
CA HIS A 254 -38.49 9.41 1.12
C HIS A 254 -39.82 9.40 1.90
N ARG A 255 -39.75 8.82 3.10
CA ARG A 255 -40.80 8.91 4.12
C ARG A 255 -40.15 9.33 5.42
N GLU A 256 -40.74 10.30 6.11
CA GLU A 256 -40.28 10.72 7.42
C GLU A 256 -40.22 9.52 8.39
N VAL A 257 -39.13 9.40 9.13
CA VAL A 257 -38.92 8.29 10.04
C VAL A 257 -39.60 8.62 11.36
N THR A 258 -40.67 7.90 11.65
CA THR A 258 -41.35 7.98 12.95
C THR A 258 -40.94 6.77 13.78
N VAL A 259 -40.37 7.00 14.97
CA VAL A 259 -39.98 5.93 15.90
C VAL A 259 -41.16 5.63 16.83
N PRO A 260 -41.83 4.46 16.73
CA PRO A 260 -42.86 4.07 17.68
C PRO A 260 -42.25 3.93 19.09
N PRO A 261 -42.97 4.36 20.14
CA PRO A 261 -42.48 4.28 21.50
C PRO A 261 -42.11 2.83 21.89
N TYR A 262 -41.01 2.68 22.55
CA TYR A 262 -40.55 1.41 23.10
C TYR A 262 -41.40 1.02 24.32
N VAL A 263 -41.92 -0.21 24.33
CA VAL A 263 -42.64 -0.76 25.49
C VAL A 263 -41.82 -1.90 26.09
N PRO A 264 -41.27 -1.75 27.30
CA PRO A 264 -40.51 -2.81 27.97
C PRO A 264 -41.33 -4.08 28.20
N ASN A 265 -40.82 -5.23 27.78
CA ASN A 265 -41.50 -6.53 27.91
C ASN A 265 -41.34 -7.18 29.30
N GLY A 266 -40.54 -6.61 30.22
CA GLY A 266 -40.32 -7.12 31.58
C GLY A 266 -39.41 -8.35 31.72
N ASP A 267 -38.81 -8.83 30.63
CA ASP A 267 -38.00 -10.07 30.53
C ASP A 267 -36.53 -9.94 30.91
N GLY A 268 -36.14 -8.97 31.69
CA GLY A 268 -34.73 -8.75 32.06
C GLY A 268 -33.86 -8.18 30.88
N PRO A 269 -32.63 -7.79 31.15
CA PRO A 269 -31.79 -7.18 30.14
C PRO A 269 -31.27 -8.20 29.09
N ALA A 270 -31.17 -7.74 27.84
CA ALA A 270 -30.54 -8.53 26.79
C ALA A 270 -29.01 -8.49 26.88
N VAL A 271 -28.46 -7.32 27.20
CA VAL A 271 -27.00 -7.09 27.34
C VAL A 271 -26.73 -6.38 28.65
N GLN A 272 -25.72 -6.83 29.39
CA GLN A 272 -25.22 -6.17 30.59
C GLN A 272 -23.69 -6.08 30.52
N ALA A 273 -23.16 -4.91 30.81
CA ALA A 273 -21.74 -4.69 31.07
C ALA A 273 -21.58 -4.33 32.56
N ILE A 274 -20.76 -5.08 33.28
CA ILE A 274 -20.51 -4.90 34.73
C ILE A 274 -19.03 -4.63 34.91
N SER A 275 -18.68 -3.39 35.24
CA SER A 275 -17.31 -2.92 35.49
C SER A 275 -16.33 -3.35 34.38
N LEU A 276 -16.83 -3.32 33.12
CA LEU A 276 -16.15 -3.85 31.96
C LEU A 276 -14.89 -3.02 31.67
N THR A 277 -13.72 -3.66 31.66
CA THR A 277 -12.43 -2.99 31.50
C THR A 277 -11.57 -3.68 30.44
N ARG A 278 -10.90 -2.88 29.60
CA ARG A 278 -9.91 -3.37 28.64
C ARG A 278 -8.64 -2.54 28.64
N GLN A 279 -7.51 -3.24 28.87
CA GLN A 279 -6.17 -2.66 28.83
C GLN A 279 -5.35 -3.23 27.68
N PHE A 280 -4.54 -2.40 27.05
CA PHE A 280 -3.56 -2.77 26.03
C PHE A 280 -2.17 -2.26 26.50
N GLY A 281 -1.39 -3.12 27.14
CA GLY A 281 -0.18 -2.69 27.82
C GLY A 281 -0.51 -1.68 28.91
N ASP A 282 0.10 -0.51 28.88
CA ASP A 282 -0.13 0.58 29.84
C ASP A 282 -1.35 1.46 29.51
N PHE A 283 -2.00 1.22 28.35
CA PHE A 283 -3.15 2.01 27.89
C PHE A 283 -4.47 1.33 28.26
N THR A 284 -5.33 2.01 29.01
CA THR A 284 -6.69 1.58 29.33
C THR A 284 -7.65 2.17 28.30
N ALA A 285 -8.19 1.31 27.43
CA ALA A 285 -9.11 1.71 26.38
C ALA A 285 -10.57 1.79 26.84
N VAL A 286 -10.94 0.96 27.82
CA VAL A 286 -12.25 0.92 28.48
C VAL A 286 -12.00 0.73 29.97
N ASP A 287 -12.62 1.57 30.79
CA ASP A 287 -12.35 1.68 32.23
C ASP A 287 -13.64 1.63 33.03
N HIS A 288 -13.93 0.48 33.63
CA HIS A 288 -15.07 0.22 34.52
C HIS A 288 -16.42 0.70 33.95
N VAL A 289 -16.74 0.22 32.75
CA VAL A 289 -17.99 0.60 32.05
C VAL A 289 -19.13 -0.26 32.54
N ASP A 290 -20.23 0.40 32.98
CA ASP A 290 -21.46 -0.22 33.46
C ASP A 290 -22.64 0.30 32.64
N PHE A 291 -23.42 -0.61 32.04
CA PHE A 291 -24.73 -0.33 31.45
C PHE A 291 -25.55 -1.60 31.20
N GLU A 292 -26.85 -1.40 31.01
CA GLU A 292 -27.82 -2.45 30.69
C GLU A 292 -28.67 -2.04 29.50
N ILE A 293 -28.94 -2.99 28.59
CA ILE A 293 -29.82 -2.82 27.43
C ILE A 293 -30.98 -3.78 27.56
N ALA A 294 -32.21 -3.26 27.52
CA ALA A 294 -33.40 -4.06 27.61
C ALA A 294 -33.67 -4.82 26.27
N ARG A 295 -34.52 -5.88 26.32
CA ARG A 295 -34.84 -6.66 25.12
C ARG A 295 -35.67 -5.85 24.14
N GLY A 296 -35.30 -5.85 22.89
CA GLY A 296 -35.99 -5.10 21.81
C GLY A 296 -35.75 -3.58 21.86
N GLU A 297 -34.90 -3.09 22.74
CA GLU A 297 -34.50 -1.69 22.84
C GLU A 297 -33.55 -1.30 21.73
N ILE A 298 -33.63 -0.07 21.23
CA ILE A 298 -32.62 0.57 20.40
C ILE A 298 -31.77 1.46 21.30
N PHE A 299 -30.58 1.00 21.64
CA PHE A 299 -29.66 1.69 22.55
C PHE A 299 -28.53 2.36 21.78
N GLY A 300 -28.40 3.67 21.92
CA GLY A 300 -27.38 4.49 21.28
C GLY A 300 -26.13 4.62 22.14
N PHE A 301 -24.96 4.46 21.54
CA PHE A 301 -23.66 4.62 22.21
C PHE A 301 -22.89 5.77 21.58
N LEU A 302 -22.91 6.91 22.24
CA LEU A 302 -22.30 8.14 21.77
C LEU A 302 -20.97 8.40 22.46
N GLY A 303 -20.05 9.05 21.81
CA GLY A 303 -18.78 9.44 22.42
C GLY A 303 -17.77 9.96 21.43
N SER A 304 -16.73 10.59 21.95
CA SER A 304 -15.60 11.09 21.17
C SER A 304 -14.87 9.95 20.43
N ASN A 305 -14.16 10.28 19.37
CA ASN A 305 -13.35 9.31 18.65
C ASN A 305 -12.20 8.78 19.53
N GLY A 306 -12.05 7.44 19.57
CA GLY A 306 -11.05 6.79 20.40
C GLY A 306 -11.42 6.65 21.88
N CYS A 307 -12.65 7.01 22.29
CA CYS A 307 -13.10 6.86 23.67
C CYS A 307 -13.38 5.42 24.11
N GLY A 308 -13.22 4.42 23.21
CA GLY A 308 -13.41 3.00 23.53
C GLY A 308 -14.68 2.36 23.00
N LYS A 309 -15.57 3.05 22.24
CA LYS A 309 -16.83 2.50 21.69
C LYS A 309 -16.64 1.17 20.98
N THR A 310 -15.85 1.16 19.91
CA THR A 310 -15.56 -0.06 19.14
C THR A 310 -14.94 -1.17 20.00
N THR A 311 -14.11 -0.81 21.00
CA THR A 311 -13.50 -1.78 21.93
C THR A 311 -14.57 -2.41 22.80
N THR A 312 -15.48 -1.60 23.36
CA THR A 312 -16.63 -2.08 24.15
C THR A 312 -17.52 -2.98 23.32
N MET A 313 -17.87 -2.58 22.09
CA MET A 313 -18.69 -3.41 21.18
C MET A 313 -18.00 -4.74 20.85
N LYS A 314 -16.70 -4.77 20.61
CA LYS A 314 -15.93 -6.01 20.38
C LYS A 314 -15.90 -6.92 21.62
N MET A 315 -15.91 -6.37 22.82
CA MET A 315 -16.06 -7.16 24.05
C MET A 315 -17.45 -7.75 24.16
N LEU A 316 -18.50 -6.99 23.86
CA LEU A 316 -19.90 -7.44 23.88
C LEU A 316 -20.26 -8.42 22.75
N THR A 317 -19.45 -8.51 21.70
CA THR A 317 -19.59 -9.53 20.64
C THR A 317 -18.75 -10.77 20.89
N GLY A 318 -17.96 -10.79 21.97
CA GLY A 318 -16.99 -11.84 22.24
C GLY A 318 -15.79 -11.86 21.28
N LEU A 319 -15.62 -10.87 20.41
CA LEU A 319 -14.45 -10.75 19.50
C LEU A 319 -13.18 -10.34 20.23
N LEU A 320 -13.33 -9.70 21.40
CA LEU A 320 -12.23 -9.25 22.24
C LEU A 320 -12.50 -9.62 23.68
N PRO A 321 -11.62 -10.35 24.38
CA PRO A 321 -11.82 -10.65 25.80
C PRO A 321 -11.63 -9.38 26.65
N ALA A 322 -12.43 -9.23 27.71
CA ALA A 322 -12.22 -8.21 28.73
C ALA A 322 -10.93 -8.48 29.51
N SER A 323 -10.29 -7.43 30.03
CA SER A 323 -9.17 -7.57 30.98
C SER A 323 -9.68 -7.80 32.41
N SER A 324 -10.81 -7.19 32.78
CA SER A 324 -11.55 -7.38 34.01
C SER A 324 -13.00 -6.96 33.83
N GLY A 325 -13.87 -7.32 34.80
CA GLY A 325 -15.32 -7.12 34.68
C GLY A 325 -15.98 -8.20 33.82
N GLU A 326 -17.29 -8.09 33.68
CA GLU A 326 -18.11 -9.11 33.02
C GLU A 326 -19.05 -8.52 31.96
N ALA A 327 -19.19 -9.25 30.86
CA ALA A 327 -20.21 -8.99 29.85
C ALA A 327 -21.20 -10.17 29.81
N LEU A 328 -22.48 -9.88 29.99
CA LEU A 328 -23.54 -10.88 30.00
C LEU A 328 -24.47 -10.66 28.80
N LEU A 329 -24.85 -11.74 28.15
CA LEU A 329 -25.87 -11.79 27.10
C LEU A 329 -27.03 -12.65 27.59
N PHE A 330 -28.20 -12.04 27.79
CA PHE A 330 -29.38 -12.69 28.38
C PHE A 330 -29.11 -13.39 29.73
N GLY A 331 -28.21 -12.80 30.53
CA GLY A 331 -27.82 -13.33 31.84
C GLY A 331 -26.73 -14.42 31.80
N GLU A 332 -26.26 -14.83 30.62
CA GLU A 332 -25.20 -15.80 30.44
C GLU A 332 -23.86 -15.07 30.13
N HIS A 333 -22.76 -15.59 30.70
CA HIS A 333 -21.43 -15.03 30.40
C HIS A 333 -21.08 -15.18 28.90
N LEU A 334 -20.56 -14.11 28.32
CA LEU A 334 -20.10 -14.08 26.94
C LEU A 334 -18.79 -14.88 26.79
N ASP A 335 -18.86 -16.04 26.11
CA ASP A 335 -17.71 -16.81 25.73
C ASP A 335 -17.39 -16.61 24.23
N ALA A 336 -16.23 -16.03 23.95
CA ALA A 336 -15.72 -15.81 22.59
C ALA A 336 -15.52 -17.11 21.78
N GLY A 337 -15.34 -18.24 22.46
CA GLY A 337 -15.17 -19.59 21.87
C GLY A 337 -16.47 -20.28 21.50
N ASP A 338 -17.60 -19.87 22.04
CA ASP A 338 -18.88 -20.57 21.84
C ASP A 338 -19.61 -20.07 20.58
N MET A 339 -19.83 -20.98 19.64
CA MET A 339 -20.58 -20.73 18.42
C MET A 339 -22.05 -20.35 18.70
N ARG A 340 -22.64 -20.82 19.77
CA ARG A 340 -24.04 -20.52 20.15
C ARG A 340 -24.17 -19.03 20.50
N THR A 341 -23.23 -18.47 21.23
CA THR A 341 -23.17 -17.04 21.54
C THR A 341 -23.07 -16.21 20.27
N ARG A 342 -22.21 -16.64 19.32
CA ARG A 342 -22.06 -15.94 18.03
C ARG A 342 -23.31 -15.99 17.15
N GLN A 343 -24.10 -17.05 17.20
CA GLN A 343 -25.36 -17.17 16.47
C GLN A 343 -26.47 -16.28 17.03
N ARG A 344 -26.35 -15.78 18.26
CA ARG A 344 -27.32 -14.86 18.86
C ARG A 344 -27.00 -13.40 18.61
N VAL A 345 -25.79 -13.08 18.11
CA VAL A 345 -25.32 -11.71 17.91
C VAL A 345 -25.01 -11.46 16.44
N GLY A 346 -25.64 -10.46 15.86
CA GLY A 346 -25.25 -9.87 14.58
C GLY A 346 -24.30 -8.70 14.80
N TYR A 347 -23.26 -8.59 13.99
CA TYR A 347 -22.28 -7.50 14.09
C TYR A 347 -22.03 -6.85 12.73
N MET A 348 -22.13 -5.53 12.70
CA MET A 348 -21.79 -4.71 11.55
C MET A 348 -20.66 -3.76 11.93
N SER A 349 -19.51 -3.89 11.28
CA SER A 349 -18.35 -3.05 11.53
C SER A 349 -18.43 -1.73 10.78
N GLN A 350 -17.73 -0.70 11.27
CA GLN A 350 -17.64 0.63 10.66
C GLN A 350 -17.10 0.59 9.22
N SER A 351 -16.09 -0.25 8.96
CA SER A 351 -15.56 -0.42 7.60
C SER A 351 -16.29 -1.54 6.86
N PHE A 352 -16.45 -1.38 5.54
CA PHE A 352 -17.01 -2.43 4.71
C PHE A 352 -16.17 -3.71 4.83
N SER A 353 -16.76 -4.77 5.37
CA SER A 353 -16.08 -6.02 5.74
C SER A 353 -16.46 -7.22 4.86
N LEU A 354 -17.32 -7.02 3.87
CA LEU A 354 -17.76 -8.07 2.97
C LEU A 354 -16.81 -8.26 1.79
N TYR A 355 -16.93 -9.40 1.12
CA TYR A 355 -16.07 -9.75 -0.01
C TYR A 355 -16.45 -8.95 -1.25
N SER A 356 -15.56 -8.04 -1.65
CA SER A 356 -15.76 -7.16 -2.81
C SER A 356 -15.76 -7.88 -4.16
N GLU A 357 -15.18 -9.09 -4.20
CA GLU A 357 -15.11 -9.91 -5.41
C GLU A 357 -16.39 -10.74 -5.65
N LEU A 358 -17.19 -10.95 -4.61
CA LEU A 358 -18.45 -11.67 -4.66
C LEU A 358 -19.60 -10.72 -4.95
N THR A 359 -20.67 -11.20 -5.62
CA THR A 359 -21.90 -10.43 -5.81
C THR A 359 -22.67 -10.26 -4.50
N VAL A 360 -23.69 -9.40 -4.48
CA VAL A 360 -24.60 -9.22 -3.34
C VAL A 360 -25.16 -10.58 -2.90
N ARG A 361 -25.72 -11.36 -3.82
CA ARG A 361 -26.26 -12.70 -3.59
C ARG A 361 -25.21 -13.65 -3.02
N GLN A 362 -24.04 -13.70 -3.63
CA GLN A 362 -22.96 -14.59 -3.19
C GLN A 362 -22.43 -14.24 -1.80
N ASN A 363 -22.41 -12.95 -1.42
CA ASN A 363 -22.07 -12.55 -0.05
C ASN A 363 -23.11 -13.08 0.95
N LEU A 364 -24.40 -12.97 0.66
CA LEU A 364 -25.46 -13.50 1.50
C LEU A 364 -25.40 -15.04 1.59
N GLU A 365 -25.22 -15.75 0.48
CA GLU A 365 -25.07 -17.21 0.44
C GLU A 365 -23.87 -17.69 1.29
N LEU A 366 -22.71 -17.05 1.14
CA LEU A 366 -21.51 -17.37 1.91
C LEU A 366 -21.76 -17.21 3.41
N HIS A 367 -22.36 -16.09 3.84
CA HIS A 367 -22.59 -15.86 5.27
C HIS A 367 -23.69 -16.78 5.81
N ALA A 368 -24.71 -17.12 5.02
CA ALA A 368 -25.69 -18.14 5.39
C ALA A 368 -25.01 -19.50 5.64
N GLU A 369 -23.98 -19.83 4.85
CA GLU A 369 -23.18 -21.04 5.05
C GLU A 369 -22.27 -20.95 6.28
N LEU A 370 -21.59 -19.83 6.48
CA LEU A 370 -20.73 -19.61 7.65
C LEU A 370 -21.50 -19.69 8.98
N TYR A 371 -22.75 -19.18 9.01
CA TYR A 371 -23.63 -19.30 10.17
C TYR A 371 -24.39 -20.65 10.23
N GLN A 372 -24.05 -21.61 9.35
CA GLN A 372 -24.58 -22.97 9.33
C GLN A 372 -26.10 -23.03 9.15
N ILE A 373 -26.71 -22.12 8.39
CA ILE A 373 -28.11 -22.21 8.03
C ILE A 373 -28.32 -23.50 7.22
N PRO A 374 -29.35 -24.33 7.57
CA PRO A 374 -29.62 -25.58 6.86
C PRO A 374 -29.81 -25.37 5.35
N ASN A 375 -29.31 -26.29 4.53
CA ASN A 375 -29.32 -26.16 3.08
C ASN A 375 -30.70 -25.91 2.51
N ASP A 376 -31.74 -26.56 3.08
CA ASP A 376 -33.12 -26.43 2.62
C ASP A 376 -33.71 -25.03 2.90
N SER A 377 -33.20 -24.33 3.92
CA SER A 377 -33.65 -22.99 4.33
C SER A 377 -32.77 -21.86 3.80
N ARG A 378 -31.60 -22.19 3.27
CA ARG A 378 -30.55 -21.20 2.88
C ARG A 378 -31.04 -20.29 1.75
N LEU A 379 -31.47 -20.87 0.63
CA LEU A 379 -31.95 -20.11 -0.53
C LEU A 379 -33.19 -19.27 -0.21
N PRO A 380 -34.24 -19.82 0.44
CA PRO A 380 -35.38 -19.02 0.89
C PRO A 380 -34.98 -17.82 1.76
N ARG A 381 -34.05 -18.03 2.69
CA ARG A 381 -33.53 -16.95 3.57
C ARG A 381 -32.75 -15.88 2.81
N VAL A 382 -31.94 -16.26 1.85
CA VAL A 382 -31.21 -15.32 0.99
C VAL A 382 -32.19 -14.46 0.18
N LEU A 383 -33.24 -15.08 -0.41
CA LEU A 383 -34.27 -14.35 -1.16
C LEU A 383 -35.10 -13.42 -0.26
N GLU A 384 -35.40 -13.84 0.95
CA GLU A 384 -36.04 -13.01 1.97
C GLU A 384 -35.18 -11.78 2.29
N MET A 385 -33.86 -11.95 2.50
CA MET A 385 -32.95 -10.85 2.78
C MET A 385 -32.86 -9.88 1.60
N LEU A 386 -32.74 -10.38 0.38
CA LEU A 386 -32.72 -9.53 -0.81
C LEU A 386 -33.99 -8.67 -0.88
N LYS A 387 -35.16 -9.24 -0.62
CA LYS A 387 -36.44 -8.55 -0.64
C LYS A 387 -36.57 -7.55 0.52
N THR A 388 -36.27 -7.97 1.75
CA THR A 388 -36.45 -7.14 2.96
C THR A 388 -35.58 -5.92 2.94
N PHE A 389 -34.33 -6.06 2.40
CA PHE A 389 -33.36 -4.98 2.33
C PHE A 389 -33.34 -4.27 0.98
N GLU A 390 -34.34 -4.55 0.11
CA GLU A 390 -34.46 -3.90 -1.21
C GLU A 390 -33.19 -3.99 -2.06
N LEU A 391 -32.64 -5.22 -2.19
CA LEU A 391 -31.40 -5.53 -2.91
C LEU A 391 -31.65 -6.50 -4.08
N GLU A 392 -32.91 -6.67 -4.51
CA GLU A 392 -33.27 -7.65 -5.54
C GLU A 392 -32.69 -7.28 -6.91
N GLU A 393 -32.73 -6.00 -7.28
CA GLU A 393 -32.25 -5.49 -8.56
C GLU A 393 -30.71 -5.55 -8.66
N GLU A 394 -30.01 -5.43 -7.52
CA GLU A 394 -28.56 -5.44 -7.44
C GLU A 394 -27.97 -6.80 -7.04
N ALA A 395 -28.81 -7.86 -6.97
CA ALA A 395 -28.41 -9.16 -6.45
C ALA A 395 -27.16 -9.75 -7.14
N ASP A 396 -26.98 -9.50 -8.42
CA ASP A 396 -25.89 -10.02 -9.24
C ASP A 396 -24.75 -8.99 -9.46
N GLN A 397 -24.87 -7.77 -8.90
CA GLN A 397 -23.83 -6.74 -8.91
C GLN A 397 -22.81 -6.98 -7.79
N LYS A 398 -21.60 -6.45 -7.97
CA LYS A 398 -20.57 -6.48 -6.93
C LYS A 398 -20.71 -5.29 -5.97
N PRO A 399 -20.36 -5.46 -4.69
CA PRO A 399 -20.43 -4.37 -3.71
C PRO A 399 -19.67 -3.10 -4.10
N THR A 400 -18.60 -3.23 -4.89
CA THR A 400 -17.80 -2.08 -5.38
C THR A 400 -18.56 -1.21 -6.38
N GLU A 401 -19.59 -1.73 -7.02
CA GLU A 401 -20.41 -1.05 -8.03
C GLU A 401 -21.63 -0.35 -7.40
N LEU A 402 -21.96 -0.69 -6.13
CA LEU A 402 -23.11 -0.15 -5.42
C LEU A 402 -22.80 1.22 -4.79
N PRO A 403 -23.80 2.12 -4.71
CA PRO A 403 -23.79 3.29 -3.83
C PRO A 403 -23.58 2.90 -2.35
N LEU A 404 -23.05 3.85 -1.55
CA LEU A 404 -22.73 3.57 -0.15
C LEU A 404 -23.96 3.11 0.66
N GLY A 405 -25.11 3.73 0.48
CA GLY A 405 -26.35 3.34 1.17
C GLY A 405 -26.76 1.88 0.91
N LEU A 406 -26.67 1.41 -0.35
CA LEU A 406 -26.94 0.02 -0.69
C LEU A 406 -25.89 -0.95 -0.13
N ARG A 407 -24.60 -0.53 -0.06
CA ARG A 407 -23.57 -1.33 0.63
C ARG A 407 -23.88 -1.48 2.11
N GLN A 408 -24.36 -0.44 2.77
CA GLN A 408 -24.73 -0.50 4.19
C GLN A 408 -25.95 -1.42 4.41
N ARG A 409 -26.95 -1.35 3.51
CA ARG A 409 -28.09 -2.30 3.54
C ARG A 409 -27.61 -3.75 3.36
N LEU A 410 -26.66 -4.01 2.46
CA LEU A 410 -26.07 -5.34 2.29
C LEU A 410 -25.35 -5.80 3.56
N GLN A 411 -24.55 -4.93 4.20
CA GLN A 411 -23.87 -5.29 5.45
C GLN A 411 -24.89 -5.61 6.56
N LEU A 412 -25.96 -4.82 6.65
CA LEU A 412 -27.04 -5.09 7.62
C LEU A 412 -27.75 -6.41 7.31
N ALA A 413 -28.09 -6.67 6.04
CA ALA A 413 -28.71 -7.94 5.62
C ALA A 413 -27.84 -9.15 5.99
N VAL A 414 -26.54 -9.06 5.79
CA VAL A 414 -25.56 -10.08 6.20
C VAL A 414 -25.50 -10.22 7.72
N ALA A 415 -25.53 -9.12 8.46
CA ALA A 415 -25.48 -9.14 9.92
C ALA A 415 -26.73 -9.79 10.55
N VAL A 416 -27.87 -9.79 9.86
CA VAL A 416 -29.13 -10.36 10.35
C VAL A 416 -29.56 -11.66 9.65
N ILE A 417 -28.78 -12.20 8.72
CA ILE A 417 -29.16 -13.37 7.92
C ILE A 417 -29.44 -14.61 8.78
N HIS A 418 -28.76 -14.74 9.91
CA HIS A 418 -28.91 -15.84 10.87
C HIS A 418 -29.96 -15.57 11.96
N ALA A 419 -30.76 -14.50 11.82
CA ALA A 419 -31.82 -14.08 12.75
C ALA A 419 -31.32 -13.89 14.20
N PRO A 420 -30.34 -12.99 14.43
CA PRO A 420 -29.78 -12.77 15.77
C PRO A 420 -30.83 -12.11 16.69
N GLU A 421 -30.67 -12.36 18.00
CA GLU A 421 -31.49 -11.70 19.04
C GLU A 421 -30.96 -10.32 19.43
N VAL A 422 -29.63 -10.11 19.21
CA VAL A 422 -28.94 -8.83 19.46
C VAL A 422 -28.17 -8.42 18.20
N LEU A 423 -28.31 -7.16 17.81
CA LEU A 423 -27.60 -6.57 16.67
C LEU A 423 -26.71 -5.43 17.15
N ILE A 424 -25.42 -5.52 16.88
CA ILE A 424 -24.43 -4.51 17.26
C ILE A 424 -23.92 -3.83 15.99
N LEU A 425 -24.09 -2.52 15.92
CA LEU A 425 -23.78 -1.70 14.75
C LEU A 425 -22.77 -0.61 15.09
N ASP A 426 -21.61 -0.63 14.43
CA ASP A 426 -20.54 0.33 14.68
C ASP A 426 -20.54 1.41 13.57
N GLU A 427 -21.09 2.59 13.87
CA GLU A 427 -21.27 3.74 12.98
C GLU A 427 -21.86 3.37 11.60
N PRO A 428 -23.04 2.72 11.56
CA PRO A 428 -23.54 2.07 10.35
C PRO A 428 -23.89 3.02 9.21
N THR A 429 -24.14 4.29 9.48
CA THR A 429 -24.63 5.28 8.50
C THR A 429 -23.60 6.40 8.25
N SER A 430 -22.35 6.19 8.69
CA SER A 430 -21.29 7.18 8.49
C SER A 430 -21.04 7.43 6.99
N GLY A 431 -21.16 8.70 6.56
CA GLY A 431 -21.01 9.09 5.15
C GLY A 431 -22.21 8.80 4.26
N VAL A 432 -23.34 8.31 4.79
CA VAL A 432 -24.56 8.04 4.03
C VAL A 432 -25.41 9.30 3.92
N ASP A 433 -26.01 9.53 2.75
CA ASP A 433 -26.89 10.65 2.51
C ASP A 433 -28.20 10.58 3.35
N PRO A 434 -28.91 11.70 3.55
CA PRO A 434 -30.10 11.72 4.41
C PRO A 434 -31.20 10.76 4.00
N VAL A 435 -31.47 10.59 2.70
CA VAL A 435 -32.55 9.71 2.21
C VAL A 435 -32.21 8.23 2.45
N ALA A 436 -30.98 7.83 2.12
CA ALA A 436 -30.52 6.45 2.35
C ALA A 436 -30.37 6.15 3.85
N ARG A 437 -29.99 7.14 4.67
CA ARG A 437 -29.92 7.04 6.13
C ARG A 437 -31.29 6.81 6.74
N ASP A 438 -32.31 7.56 6.32
CA ASP A 438 -33.69 7.37 6.79
C ASP A 438 -34.25 6.01 6.38
N ALA A 439 -33.96 5.56 5.18
CA ALA A 439 -34.34 4.23 4.76
C ALA A 439 -33.67 3.12 5.61
N PHE A 440 -32.40 3.30 5.96
CA PHE A 440 -31.69 2.37 6.85
C PHE A 440 -32.29 2.34 8.26
N TRP A 441 -32.61 3.50 8.84
CA TRP A 441 -33.25 3.59 10.15
C TRP A 441 -34.65 2.93 10.18
N ARG A 442 -35.43 3.04 9.10
CA ARG A 442 -36.73 2.31 8.99
C ARG A 442 -36.51 0.79 9.10
N LEU A 443 -35.49 0.24 8.49
CA LEU A 443 -35.14 -1.17 8.62
C LEU A 443 -34.76 -1.53 10.06
N LEU A 444 -33.98 -0.71 10.75
CA LEU A 444 -33.63 -0.92 12.16
C LEU A 444 -34.85 -0.90 13.07
N ILE A 445 -35.76 0.07 12.89
CA ILE A 445 -36.99 0.19 13.64
C ILE A 445 -37.87 -1.05 13.41
N GLY A 446 -38.02 -1.51 12.17
CA GLY A 446 -38.74 -2.76 11.85
C GLY A 446 -38.13 -3.97 12.55
N LEU A 447 -36.82 -4.14 12.53
CA LEU A 447 -36.12 -5.23 13.24
C LEU A 447 -36.37 -5.18 14.74
N SER A 448 -36.30 -4.00 15.35
CA SER A 448 -36.54 -3.85 16.79
C SER A 448 -38.03 -4.04 17.17
N ARG A 449 -38.93 -3.31 16.50
CA ARG A 449 -40.35 -3.24 16.91
C ARG A 449 -41.19 -4.44 16.44
N GLU A 450 -40.90 -4.98 15.25
CA GLU A 450 -41.69 -6.08 14.68
C GLU A 450 -41.06 -7.44 14.99
N GLN A 451 -39.74 -7.54 15.01
CA GLN A 451 -39.01 -8.81 15.23
C GLN A 451 -38.43 -8.95 16.64
N GLY A 452 -38.48 -7.91 17.48
CA GLY A 452 -38.00 -7.93 18.86
C GLY A 452 -36.46 -7.98 18.98
N VAL A 453 -35.73 -7.62 17.92
CA VAL A 453 -34.24 -7.60 17.94
C VAL A 453 -33.77 -6.44 18.80
N THR A 454 -32.90 -6.71 19.77
CA THR A 454 -32.23 -5.68 20.58
C THR A 454 -31.10 -5.05 19.75
N ILE A 455 -31.11 -3.73 19.62
CA ILE A 455 -30.13 -3.02 18.78
C ILE A 455 -29.22 -2.16 19.64
N PHE A 456 -27.92 -2.37 19.49
CA PHE A 456 -26.88 -1.54 20.06
C PHE A 456 -26.14 -0.82 18.95
N VAL A 457 -26.34 0.49 18.82
CA VAL A 457 -25.76 1.28 17.73
C VAL A 457 -24.80 2.32 18.24
N SER A 458 -23.56 2.34 17.74
CA SER A 458 -22.69 3.49 17.92
C SER A 458 -22.95 4.53 16.85
N THR A 459 -23.03 5.78 17.24
CA THR A 459 -23.14 6.90 16.32
C THR A 459 -22.47 8.15 16.87
N HIS A 460 -22.14 9.06 16.01
CA HIS A 460 -21.74 10.42 16.35
C HIS A 460 -22.68 11.47 15.77
N PHE A 461 -23.80 11.03 15.20
CA PHE A 461 -24.88 11.87 14.70
C PHE A 461 -25.94 12.08 15.75
N MET A 462 -26.26 13.34 16.06
CA MET A 462 -27.24 13.67 17.09
C MET A 462 -28.67 13.31 16.66
N ASN A 463 -29.01 13.56 15.39
CA ASN A 463 -30.30 13.18 14.82
C ASN A 463 -30.55 11.66 14.81
N GLU A 464 -29.52 10.82 14.83
CA GLU A 464 -29.64 9.37 15.01
C GLU A 464 -29.78 8.99 16.48
N ALA A 465 -29.01 9.69 17.34
CA ALA A 465 -29.11 9.48 18.77
C ALA A 465 -30.50 9.82 19.32
N GLU A 466 -31.17 10.86 18.78
CA GLU A 466 -32.55 11.23 19.08
C GLU A 466 -33.58 10.15 18.68
N ARG A 467 -33.22 9.24 17.76
CA ARG A 467 -34.05 8.09 17.35
C ARG A 467 -33.89 6.87 18.25
N CYS A 468 -32.90 6.87 19.14
CA CYS A 468 -32.67 5.79 20.09
C CYS A 468 -33.61 5.91 21.30
N ASP A 469 -34.00 4.78 21.89
CA ASP A 469 -34.83 4.76 23.08
C ASP A 469 -34.08 5.29 24.30
N ARG A 470 -32.83 4.86 24.47
CA ARG A 470 -31.89 5.41 25.43
C ARG A 470 -30.50 5.52 24.80
N ILE A 471 -29.71 6.43 25.35
CA ILE A 471 -28.33 6.66 24.88
C ILE A 471 -27.37 6.66 26.08
N SER A 472 -26.15 6.27 25.81
CA SER A 472 -25.02 6.36 26.72
C SER A 472 -23.96 7.29 26.12
N LEU A 473 -23.47 8.24 26.91
CA LEU A 473 -22.39 9.13 26.55
C LEU A 473 -21.07 8.60 27.09
N MET A 474 -20.08 8.39 26.24
CA MET A 474 -18.78 7.85 26.61
C MET A 474 -17.63 8.81 26.30
N HIS A 475 -16.70 8.94 27.23
CA HIS A 475 -15.46 9.70 27.05
C HIS A 475 -14.28 9.01 27.77
N ALA A 476 -13.09 9.03 27.17
CA ALA A 476 -11.84 8.51 27.74
C ALA A 476 -11.97 7.12 28.40
N GLY A 477 -12.73 6.23 27.82
CA GLY A 477 -12.94 4.86 28.31
C GLY A 477 -14.06 4.72 29.35
N ARG A 478 -14.74 5.79 29.75
CA ARG A 478 -15.77 5.79 30.81
C ARG A 478 -17.12 6.24 30.28
N VAL A 479 -18.18 5.73 30.86
CA VAL A 479 -19.56 6.20 30.64
C VAL A 479 -19.79 7.44 31.50
N LEU A 480 -20.21 8.55 30.90
CA LEU A 480 -20.51 9.82 31.59
C LEU A 480 -21.94 9.85 32.13
N THR A 481 -22.91 9.47 31.27
CA THR A 481 -24.34 9.42 31.63
C THR A 481 -25.08 8.44 30.74
N VAL A 482 -26.22 7.93 31.22
CA VAL A 482 -27.15 7.05 30.48
C VAL A 482 -28.58 7.54 30.75
N GLY A 483 -29.36 7.75 29.70
CA GLY A 483 -30.75 8.17 29.81
C GLY A 483 -31.45 8.23 28.47
N THR A 484 -32.70 8.65 28.43
CA THR A 484 -33.37 9.00 27.18
C THR A 484 -32.77 10.31 26.61
N PRO A 485 -32.80 10.56 25.30
CA PRO A 485 -32.34 11.81 24.75
C PRO A 485 -32.90 13.05 25.45
N ASP A 486 -34.20 13.07 25.72
CA ASP A 486 -34.89 14.17 26.42
C ASP A 486 -34.43 14.36 27.86
N GLU A 487 -34.21 13.29 28.61
CA GLU A 487 -33.68 13.36 29.98
C GLU A 487 -32.29 13.97 30.00
N ILE A 488 -31.40 13.62 29.09
CA ILE A 488 -30.02 14.14 29.01
C ILE A 488 -30.03 15.64 28.65
N VAL A 489 -30.89 16.06 27.74
CA VAL A 489 -31.08 17.48 27.39
C VAL A 489 -31.61 18.26 28.60
N ALA A 490 -32.62 17.72 29.28
CA ALA A 490 -33.21 18.35 30.45
C ALA A 490 -32.24 18.46 31.64
N GLU A 491 -31.40 17.40 31.88
CA GLU A 491 -30.38 17.39 32.94
C GLU A 491 -29.43 18.59 32.86
N ARG A 492 -29.07 18.98 31.62
CA ARG A 492 -28.17 20.09 31.36
C ARG A 492 -28.85 21.43 31.10
N GLY A 493 -30.18 21.43 30.95
CA GLY A 493 -30.93 22.65 30.63
C GLY A 493 -30.56 23.25 29.26
N CYS A 494 -30.17 22.40 28.32
CA CYS A 494 -29.81 22.73 26.94
C CYS A 494 -31.06 22.72 26.04
N GLU A 495 -30.96 23.35 24.85
CA GLU A 495 -32.04 23.33 23.85
C GLU A 495 -31.95 22.09 22.95
N THR A 496 -30.71 21.58 22.72
CA THR A 496 -30.44 20.46 21.82
C THR A 496 -29.57 19.37 22.46
N LEU A 497 -29.72 18.12 21.97
CA LEU A 497 -28.87 17.00 22.40
C LEU A 497 -27.39 17.24 22.10
N ASN A 498 -27.08 17.94 21.01
CA ASN A 498 -25.71 18.30 20.65
C ASN A 498 -25.05 19.22 21.68
N GLU A 499 -25.80 20.23 22.16
CA GLU A 499 -25.33 21.13 23.23
C GLU A 499 -25.11 20.40 24.53
N ALA A 500 -26.05 19.50 24.90
CA ALA A 500 -25.95 18.69 26.12
C ALA A 500 -24.71 17.77 26.06
N PHE A 501 -24.48 17.11 24.91
CA PHE A 501 -23.32 16.25 24.69
C PHE A 501 -21.99 17.03 24.81
N ILE A 502 -21.90 18.19 24.13
CA ILE A 502 -20.71 19.07 24.22
C ILE A 502 -20.48 19.57 25.64
N SER A 503 -21.55 19.89 26.38
CA SER A 503 -21.46 20.30 27.79
C SER A 503 -20.88 19.20 28.68
N HIS A 504 -21.37 17.97 28.56
CA HIS A 504 -20.81 16.81 29.28
C HIS A 504 -19.34 16.55 28.94
N LEU A 505 -18.97 16.66 27.65
CA LEU A 505 -17.58 16.49 27.23
C LEU A 505 -16.66 17.60 27.73
N ARG A 506 -17.11 18.86 27.74
CA ARG A 506 -16.31 19.99 28.26
C ARG A 506 -16.01 19.83 29.74
N ASP A 507 -16.98 19.40 30.53
CA ASP A 507 -16.78 19.15 31.95
C ASP A 507 -15.77 18.02 32.19
N ALA A 508 -15.92 16.91 31.44
CA ALA A 508 -14.99 15.79 31.52
C ALA A 508 -13.56 16.14 31.08
N VAL A 509 -13.41 16.98 30.05
CA VAL A 509 -12.10 17.48 29.58
C VAL A 509 -11.51 18.50 30.54
N ALA A 510 -12.34 19.35 31.20
CA ALA A 510 -11.87 20.33 32.18
C ALA A 510 -11.30 19.63 33.41
N ASP A 511 -11.87 18.51 33.83
CA ASP A 511 -11.35 17.69 34.92
C ASP A 511 -9.99 17.05 34.58
N GLU A 512 -9.73 16.74 33.30
CA GLU A 512 -8.44 16.22 32.82
C GLU A 512 -7.40 17.34 32.55
N ALA A 513 -7.85 18.55 32.18
CA ALA A 513 -7.02 19.68 31.75
C ALA A 513 -6.87 20.77 32.82
N ALA A 514 -6.46 20.38 34.02
CA ALA A 514 -6.00 21.39 35.00
C ALA A 514 -4.67 22.09 34.61
N GLU A 515 -4.14 21.85 33.41
CA GLU A 515 -2.89 22.45 32.88
C GLU A 515 -3.01 22.78 31.39
N ALA A 516 -3.49 23.93 31.00
CA ALA A 516 -2.91 24.85 30.02
C ALA A 516 -3.93 25.91 29.53
N PRO A 517 -3.70 27.20 29.66
CA PRO A 517 -4.56 28.25 29.06
C PRO A 517 -4.27 28.36 27.56
N VAL A 518 -5.30 28.19 26.76
CA VAL A 518 -5.28 28.45 25.31
C VAL A 518 -5.65 29.92 25.09
N ASP A 519 -4.71 30.80 25.38
CA ASP A 519 -4.79 32.21 25.00
C ASP A 519 -3.49 32.63 24.29
N ALA A 520 -3.34 32.22 23.02
CA ALA A 520 -2.31 32.77 22.17
C ALA A 520 -2.96 33.30 20.87
N LYS A 521 -3.08 34.60 20.73
CA LYS A 521 -3.37 35.21 19.44
C LYS A 521 -2.28 34.84 18.45
N PRO A 522 -2.62 34.38 17.23
CA PRO A 522 -1.62 34.22 16.18
C PRO A 522 -0.96 35.57 15.92
N SER A 523 0.35 35.64 15.99
CA SER A 523 1.09 36.85 15.58
C SER A 523 0.89 37.03 14.07
N ALA A 524 0.44 38.22 13.67
CA ALA A 524 0.38 38.61 12.28
C ALA A 524 1.81 38.55 11.70
N VAL A 525 2.11 37.46 10.99
CA VAL A 525 3.29 37.38 10.15
C VAL A 525 3.02 38.22 8.92
N ASP A 526 3.91 39.16 8.60
CA ASP A 526 3.82 39.98 7.38
C ASP A 526 3.45 39.09 6.17
N GLN A 527 2.43 39.54 5.41
CA GLN A 527 1.93 38.76 4.26
C GLN A 527 3.08 38.43 3.31
N PRO A 528 3.30 37.16 2.97
CA PRO A 528 4.32 36.80 2.00
C PRO A 528 3.93 37.40 0.64
N ASP A 529 4.82 38.15 0.02
CA ASP A 529 4.66 38.68 -1.32
C ASP A 529 4.61 37.52 -2.34
N HIS A 530 3.41 37.06 -2.67
CA HIS A 530 3.17 35.98 -3.62
C HIS A 530 3.58 36.34 -5.06
N ALA A 531 3.79 37.61 -5.36
CA ALA A 531 4.05 38.12 -6.73
C ALA A 531 5.49 37.86 -7.22
N ALA A 532 6.45 37.48 -6.37
CA ALA A 532 7.86 37.45 -6.73
C ALA A 532 8.51 36.05 -6.89
N ARG A 533 7.80 34.96 -6.59
CA ARG A 533 8.39 33.60 -6.65
C ARG A 533 8.26 33.03 -8.06
N ARG A 534 9.18 33.37 -8.97
CA ARG A 534 9.37 32.69 -10.26
C ARG A 534 9.93 31.27 -10.00
N ASP A 535 9.05 30.28 -9.96
CA ASP A 535 9.45 28.87 -9.93
C ASP A 535 10.19 28.50 -11.21
N GLY A 536 11.46 28.12 -11.07
CA GLY A 536 12.24 27.47 -12.14
C GLY A 536 11.57 26.15 -12.57
N LEU A 537 12.03 25.59 -13.70
CA LEU A 537 11.58 24.29 -14.19
C LEU A 537 11.94 23.14 -13.22
N PHE A 538 12.92 23.33 -12.36
CA PHE A 538 13.39 22.34 -11.38
C PHE A 538 13.91 23.04 -10.13
N ASN A 539 13.46 22.58 -8.94
CA ASN A 539 13.92 23.06 -7.64
C ASN A 539 14.54 21.92 -6.82
N PRO A 540 15.87 21.93 -6.61
CA PRO A 540 16.56 20.86 -5.89
C PRO A 540 16.10 20.73 -4.42
N ALA A 541 15.61 21.79 -3.80
CA ALA A 541 15.10 21.76 -2.42
C ALA A 541 13.81 20.93 -2.31
N ARG A 542 12.91 21.00 -3.31
CA ARG A 542 11.69 20.16 -3.38
C ARG A 542 12.06 18.70 -3.62
N MET A 543 12.99 18.42 -4.53
CA MET A 543 13.50 17.06 -4.74
C MET A 543 14.09 16.50 -3.43
N TRP A 544 14.91 17.30 -2.74
CA TRP A 544 15.50 16.89 -1.47
C TRP A 544 14.46 16.68 -0.35
N ALA A 545 13.37 17.44 -0.34
CA ALA A 545 12.28 17.24 0.62
C ALA A 545 11.66 15.83 0.48
N TYR A 546 11.39 15.40 -0.76
CA TYR A 546 10.93 14.02 -1.03
C TYR A 546 11.97 12.97 -0.65
N ALA A 547 13.25 13.19 -1.00
CA ALA A 547 14.31 12.26 -0.67
C ALA A 547 14.48 12.09 0.85
N ARG A 548 14.49 13.20 1.60
CA ARG A 548 14.59 13.17 3.07
C ARG A 548 13.39 12.46 3.70
N ARG A 549 12.18 12.75 3.24
CA ARG A 549 10.97 12.09 3.72
C ARG A 549 11.03 10.59 3.48
N GLU A 550 11.35 10.16 2.25
CA GLU A 550 11.44 8.75 1.89
C GLU A 550 12.53 8.04 2.71
N ALA A 551 13.69 8.66 2.88
CA ALA A 551 14.77 8.13 3.72
C ALA A 551 14.30 7.95 5.17
N THR A 552 13.61 8.93 5.74
CA THR A 552 13.05 8.84 7.10
C THR A 552 12.06 7.70 7.22
N GLU A 553 11.19 7.53 6.23
CA GLU A 553 10.19 6.47 6.20
C GLU A 553 10.84 5.08 6.13
N ILE A 554 11.87 4.89 5.31
CA ILE A 554 12.62 3.62 5.22
C ILE A 554 13.36 3.33 6.53
N MET A 555 14.02 4.33 7.13
CA MET A 555 14.75 4.14 8.39
C MET A 555 13.84 3.78 9.58
N ARG A 556 12.58 4.22 9.55
CA ARG A 556 11.57 3.90 10.56
C ARG A 556 10.83 2.59 10.29
N ASP A 557 11.08 1.94 9.17
CA ASP A 557 10.53 0.63 8.81
C ASP A 557 11.66 -0.43 8.85
N PRO A 558 11.88 -1.09 10.01
CA PRO A 558 13.00 -2.01 10.19
C PRO A 558 12.90 -3.24 9.28
N LEU A 559 11.68 -3.67 8.93
CA LEU A 559 11.49 -4.81 8.05
C LEU A 559 11.92 -4.51 6.62
N ARG A 560 11.52 -3.35 6.08
CA ARG A 560 11.95 -2.89 4.74
C ARG A 560 13.46 -2.67 4.67
N LEU A 561 14.03 -2.06 5.71
CA LEU A 561 15.47 -1.83 5.78
C LEU A 561 16.26 -3.14 5.86
N ALA A 562 15.80 -4.08 6.70
CA ALA A 562 16.39 -5.41 6.80
C ALA A 562 16.33 -6.16 5.47
N PHE A 563 15.19 -6.16 4.79
CA PHE A 563 15.05 -6.78 3.47
C PHE A 563 15.99 -6.16 2.44
N ALA A 564 16.14 -4.84 2.44
CA ALA A 564 17.00 -4.13 1.49
C ALA A 564 18.51 -4.39 1.71
N LEU A 565 18.94 -4.60 2.96
CA LEU A 565 20.37 -4.78 3.30
C LEU A 565 20.77 -6.25 3.49
N LEU A 566 19.96 -7.03 4.20
CA LEU A 566 20.25 -8.44 4.49
C LEU A 566 19.78 -9.38 3.36
N GLY A 567 18.71 -9.01 2.64
CA GLY A 567 18.20 -9.82 1.53
C GLY A 567 19.29 -10.15 0.49
N PRO A 568 20.01 -9.16 -0.05
CA PRO A 568 21.12 -9.40 -0.98
C PRO A 568 22.21 -10.30 -0.40
N VAL A 569 22.55 -10.13 0.88
CA VAL A 569 23.60 -10.91 1.57
C VAL A 569 23.17 -12.37 1.69
N ILE A 570 21.96 -12.64 2.16
CA ILE A 570 21.42 -14.01 2.30
C ILE A 570 21.36 -14.69 0.93
N LEU A 571 20.83 -14.00 -0.07
CA LEU A 571 20.74 -14.55 -1.42
C LEU A 571 22.11 -14.80 -2.03
N MET A 572 23.10 -13.93 -1.80
CA MET A 572 24.47 -14.14 -2.28
C MET A 572 25.10 -15.36 -1.61
N LEU A 573 24.91 -15.57 -0.31
CA LEU A 573 25.37 -16.78 0.38
C LEU A 573 24.71 -18.03 -0.19
N THR A 574 23.40 -17.98 -0.41
CA THR A 574 22.64 -19.11 -0.94
C THR A 574 23.06 -19.46 -2.37
N PHE A 575 23.16 -18.47 -3.25
CA PHE A 575 23.52 -18.71 -4.65
C PHE A 575 25.03 -18.94 -4.82
N GLY A 576 25.88 -18.29 -4.02
CA GLY A 576 27.32 -18.43 -4.11
C GLY A 576 27.82 -19.83 -3.70
N TYR A 577 27.19 -20.43 -2.69
CA TYR A 577 27.46 -21.83 -2.29
C TYR A 577 26.56 -22.86 -2.96
N GLY A 578 25.34 -22.48 -3.30
CA GLY A 578 24.35 -23.43 -3.81
C GLY A 578 24.44 -23.69 -5.31
N ILE A 579 25.02 -22.77 -6.09
CA ILE A 579 25.20 -22.95 -7.53
C ILE A 579 26.69 -23.21 -7.80
N SER A 580 27.08 -24.46 -7.87
CA SER A 580 28.39 -24.89 -8.34
C SER A 580 28.24 -25.63 -9.67
N PHE A 581 29.05 -25.20 -10.65
CA PHE A 581 29.29 -25.93 -11.90
C PHE A 581 30.58 -26.71 -11.83
N ASP A 582 31.24 -26.78 -10.67
CA ASP A 582 32.44 -27.55 -10.44
C ASP A 582 32.07 -29.02 -10.50
N VAL A 583 32.81 -29.74 -11.32
CA VAL A 583 32.63 -31.15 -11.54
C VAL A 583 33.86 -31.84 -10.96
N GLU A 584 33.82 -32.02 -9.64
CA GLU A 584 34.85 -32.76 -8.87
C GLU A 584 34.16 -33.99 -8.23
N ASP A 585 34.96 -34.96 -7.79
CA ASP A 585 34.52 -36.16 -7.10
C ASP A 585 33.41 -36.92 -7.85
N LEU A 586 33.57 -37.09 -9.19
CA LEU A 586 32.63 -37.87 -9.98
C LEU A 586 32.66 -39.33 -9.53
N PRO A 587 31.62 -39.86 -8.92
CA PRO A 587 31.60 -41.24 -8.48
C PRO A 587 31.63 -42.18 -9.69
N TYR A 588 32.63 -43.03 -9.76
CA TYR A 588 32.74 -44.04 -10.81
C TYR A 588 32.85 -45.44 -10.21
N ALA A 589 32.42 -46.42 -10.96
CA ALA A 589 32.63 -47.81 -10.66
C ALA A 589 33.12 -48.57 -11.90
N VAL A 590 33.85 -49.63 -11.65
CA VAL A 590 34.54 -50.40 -12.68
C VAL A 590 34.08 -51.83 -12.64
N ALA A 591 33.83 -52.43 -13.82
CA ALA A 591 33.76 -53.86 -14.04
C ALA A 591 35.02 -54.28 -14.82
N ASP A 592 36.08 -54.71 -14.10
CA ASP A 592 37.32 -55.15 -14.69
C ASP A 592 37.24 -56.70 -14.90
N GLN A 593 37.05 -57.08 -16.16
CA GLN A 593 37.00 -58.53 -16.54
C GLN A 593 38.40 -59.09 -16.90
N ASP A 594 39.41 -58.23 -17.01
CA ASP A 594 40.76 -58.60 -17.40
C ASP A 594 41.68 -58.87 -16.22
N GLN A 595 41.60 -58.07 -15.18
CA GLN A 595 42.41 -58.18 -13.95
C GLN A 595 43.93 -58.28 -14.19
N SER A 596 44.41 -57.72 -15.30
CA SER A 596 45.82 -57.68 -15.67
C SER A 596 46.56 -56.56 -14.94
N LEU A 597 47.89 -56.44 -15.13
CA LEU A 597 48.68 -55.34 -14.64
C LEU A 597 48.32 -54.08 -15.37
N GLU A 598 48.04 -54.08 -16.64
CA GLU A 598 47.72 -52.98 -17.52
C GLU A 598 46.32 -52.42 -17.18
N SER A 599 45.34 -53.31 -16.86
CA SER A 599 44.03 -52.81 -16.40
C SER A 599 44.13 -52.08 -15.06
N ARG A 600 44.97 -52.56 -14.12
CA ARG A 600 45.17 -51.90 -12.83
C ARG A 600 45.88 -50.54 -13.00
N GLN A 601 46.89 -50.43 -13.87
CA GLN A 601 47.55 -49.17 -14.16
C GLN A 601 46.60 -48.12 -14.75
N LEU A 602 45.67 -48.55 -15.63
CA LEU A 602 44.61 -47.67 -16.12
C LEU A 602 43.75 -47.17 -14.97
N LEU A 603 43.36 -48.06 -14.04
CA LEU A 603 42.50 -47.68 -12.90
C LEU A 603 43.24 -46.83 -11.88
N GLU A 604 44.57 -47.00 -11.70
CA GLU A 604 45.37 -46.11 -10.86
C GLU A 604 45.42 -44.68 -11.40
N ALA A 605 45.38 -44.48 -12.72
CA ALA A 605 45.30 -43.17 -13.32
C ALA A 605 43.93 -42.49 -13.00
N PHE A 606 42.84 -43.24 -12.90
CA PHE A 606 41.56 -42.71 -12.44
C PHE A 606 41.56 -42.38 -10.96
N SER A 607 42.04 -43.27 -10.09
CA SER A 607 42.04 -43.07 -8.65
C SER A 607 43.02 -41.98 -8.20
N GLY A 608 44.08 -41.71 -8.96
CA GLY A 608 45.03 -40.62 -8.75
C GLY A 608 44.51 -39.24 -9.18
N SER A 609 43.37 -39.18 -9.86
CA SER A 609 42.81 -37.90 -10.36
C SER A 609 41.82 -37.30 -9.36
N ARG A 610 41.95 -36.02 -9.04
CA ARG A 610 41.01 -35.28 -8.17
C ARG A 610 39.59 -35.18 -8.70
N PHE A 611 39.37 -35.51 -9.95
CA PHE A 611 38.04 -35.35 -10.58
C PHE A 611 37.14 -36.57 -10.39
N PHE A 612 37.72 -37.72 -9.95
CA PHE A 612 37.01 -38.96 -9.87
C PHE A 612 37.08 -39.59 -8.46
N GLU A 613 35.95 -40.09 -7.97
CA GLU A 613 35.83 -40.81 -6.71
C GLU A 613 35.49 -42.29 -6.98
N GLU A 614 36.36 -43.21 -6.58
CA GLU A 614 36.15 -44.63 -6.78
C GLU A 614 35.07 -45.16 -5.85
N ARG A 615 34.15 -45.89 -6.42
CA ARG A 615 33.12 -46.67 -5.70
C ARG A 615 33.44 -48.17 -5.80
N ALA A 616 32.78 -48.97 -4.95
CA ALA A 616 32.98 -50.41 -4.96
C ALA A 616 32.86 -50.97 -6.39
N PRO A 617 33.77 -51.88 -6.81
CA PRO A 617 33.76 -52.49 -8.15
C PRO A 617 32.48 -53.27 -8.39
N ALA A 618 32.04 -53.32 -9.60
CA ALA A 618 30.82 -54.00 -10.02
C ALA A 618 31.16 -55.39 -10.61
N ALA A 619 30.28 -56.37 -10.43
CA ALA A 619 30.45 -57.71 -10.95
C ALA A 619 30.32 -57.76 -12.48
N GLY A 620 29.70 -56.78 -13.11
CA GLY A 620 29.54 -56.79 -14.58
C GLY A 620 28.73 -55.59 -15.07
N SER A 621 28.52 -55.56 -16.37
CA SER A 621 27.86 -54.48 -17.13
C SER A 621 26.42 -54.17 -16.68
N GLU A 622 25.66 -55.19 -16.25
CA GLU A 622 24.25 -55.01 -15.81
C GLU A 622 24.14 -54.29 -14.46
N GLU A 623 25.09 -54.62 -13.53
CA GLU A 623 25.19 -53.94 -12.24
C GLU A 623 25.60 -52.47 -12.43
N LEU A 624 26.59 -52.21 -13.28
CA LEU A 624 27.02 -50.86 -13.64
C LEU A 624 25.85 -50.03 -14.21
N ALA A 625 25.07 -50.58 -15.13
CA ALA A 625 23.92 -49.94 -15.73
C ALA A 625 22.81 -49.67 -14.70
N THR A 626 22.63 -50.53 -13.70
CA THR A 626 21.65 -50.36 -12.63
C THR A 626 22.09 -49.25 -11.67
N ARG A 627 23.35 -49.25 -11.26
CA ARG A 627 23.93 -48.19 -10.37
C ARG A 627 24.00 -46.83 -11.05
N LEU A 628 24.28 -46.78 -12.38
CA LEU A 628 24.22 -45.56 -13.18
C LEU A 628 22.78 -45.01 -13.24
N ARG A 629 21.78 -45.89 -13.45
CA ARG A 629 20.35 -45.51 -13.42
C ARG A 629 19.87 -45.04 -12.05
N ALA A 630 20.39 -45.65 -10.98
CA ALA A 630 20.09 -45.26 -9.62
C ALA A 630 20.78 -43.94 -9.19
N GLY A 631 21.71 -43.41 -9.98
CA GLY A 631 22.50 -42.21 -9.65
C GLY A 631 23.58 -42.49 -8.59
N GLU A 632 23.89 -43.74 -8.28
CA GLU A 632 24.95 -44.06 -7.33
C GLU A 632 26.36 -43.80 -7.90
N ILE A 633 26.47 -43.89 -9.23
CA ILE A 633 27.67 -43.56 -9.99
C ILE A 633 27.30 -42.63 -11.15
N ALA A 634 28.25 -41.74 -11.49
CA ALA A 634 28.13 -40.86 -12.66
C ALA A 634 28.85 -41.43 -13.90
N ILE A 635 29.81 -42.30 -13.66
CA ILE A 635 30.63 -42.93 -14.72
C ILE A 635 30.71 -44.43 -14.45
N ALA A 636 30.47 -45.21 -15.49
CA ALA A 636 30.61 -46.64 -15.50
C ALA A 636 31.74 -47.04 -16.48
N ILE A 637 32.73 -47.78 -16.00
CA ILE A 637 33.89 -48.23 -16.79
C ILE A 637 33.85 -49.73 -16.90
N GLU A 638 33.90 -50.28 -18.12
CA GLU A 638 33.96 -51.68 -18.40
C GLU A 638 35.23 -52.01 -19.18
N ILE A 639 36.11 -52.80 -18.56
CA ILE A 639 37.36 -53.29 -19.16
C ILE A 639 37.15 -54.75 -19.62
N PRO A 640 37.17 -54.99 -20.92
CA PRO A 640 36.93 -56.35 -21.42
C PRO A 640 38.08 -57.33 -21.13
N SER A 641 37.75 -58.61 -21.08
CA SER A 641 38.77 -59.67 -20.93
C SER A 641 39.75 -59.69 -22.11
N GLY A 642 41.05 -59.79 -21.81
CA GLY A 642 42.12 -59.75 -22.81
C GLY A 642 42.67 -58.38 -23.13
N PHE A 643 42.23 -57.38 -22.39
CA PHE A 643 42.67 -55.92 -22.55
C PHE A 643 44.19 -55.81 -22.48
N GLY A 644 44.83 -56.39 -21.44
CA GLY A 644 46.30 -56.30 -21.26
C GLY A 644 47.06 -57.04 -22.35
N ARG A 645 46.53 -58.15 -22.78
CA ARG A 645 47.20 -58.99 -23.86
C ARG A 645 47.17 -58.20 -25.18
N SER A 646 45.96 -57.67 -25.57
CA SER A 646 45.83 -56.92 -26.82
C SER A 646 46.72 -55.64 -26.83
N LEU A 647 46.85 -55.01 -25.66
CA LEU A 647 47.71 -53.83 -25.51
C LEU A 647 49.19 -54.19 -25.71
N LEU A 648 49.68 -55.34 -25.12
CA LEU A 648 51.03 -55.81 -25.27
C LEU A 648 51.33 -56.30 -26.69
N ASP A 649 50.35 -56.83 -27.40
CA ASP A 649 50.45 -57.31 -28.78
C ASP A 649 50.44 -56.18 -29.80
N GLY A 650 50.23 -54.87 -29.32
CA GLY A 650 50.22 -53.69 -30.17
C GLY A 650 48.87 -53.47 -30.86
N GLU A 651 47.82 -54.08 -30.38
CA GLU A 651 46.46 -53.92 -30.82
C GLU A 651 45.85 -52.69 -30.05
N THR A 652 44.72 -52.19 -30.54
CA THR A 652 43.99 -51.11 -29.87
C THR A 652 42.75 -51.61 -29.14
N PRO A 653 42.88 -52.04 -27.85
CA PRO A 653 41.75 -52.58 -27.11
C PRO A 653 40.75 -51.45 -26.80
N GLU A 654 39.46 -51.78 -26.86
CA GLU A 654 38.39 -50.83 -26.56
C GLU A 654 37.93 -50.94 -25.10
N VAL A 655 38.00 -49.84 -24.34
CA VAL A 655 37.39 -49.71 -23.03
C VAL A 655 36.07 -48.99 -23.17
N ARG A 656 35.00 -49.54 -22.65
CA ARG A 656 33.68 -48.90 -22.68
C ARG A 656 33.53 -47.98 -21.46
N VAL A 657 33.24 -46.71 -21.71
CA VAL A 657 32.90 -45.76 -20.67
C VAL A 657 31.52 -45.19 -20.92
N ALA A 658 30.59 -45.35 -19.97
CA ALA A 658 29.29 -44.78 -20.00
C ALA A 658 29.19 -43.66 -18.97
N VAL A 659 28.67 -42.49 -19.38
CA VAL A 659 28.51 -41.29 -18.54
C VAL A 659 27.04 -40.98 -18.37
N ASP A 660 26.62 -40.62 -17.17
CA ASP A 660 25.28 -40.09 -16.93
C ASP A 660 25.12 -38.72 -17.61
N ALA A 661 24.32 -38.70 -18.66
CA ALA A 661 24.03 -37.51 -19.48
C ALA A 661 22.71 -36.79 -19.11
N ALA A 662 22.09 -37.13 -17.97
CA ALA A 662 20.87 -36.48 -17.51
C ALA A 662 21.10 -34.95 -17.30
N MET A 663 22.33 -34.56 -16.93
CA MET A 663 22.79 -33.19 -16.93
C MET A 663 23.86 -32.98 -18.02
N PRO A 664 23.50 -32.40 -19.19
CA PRO A 664 24.38 -32.32 -20.35
C PRO A 664 25.72 -31.61 -20.10
N PHE A 665 25.72 -30.53 -19.31
CA PHE A 665 26.95 -29.81 -18.97
C PHE A 665 27.91 -30.66 -18.15
N ARG A 666 27.42 -31.40 -17.16
CA ARG A 666 28.23 -32.28 -16.31
C ARG A 666 28.80 -33.47 -17.11
N ALA A 667 28.00 -33.99 -18.02
CA ALA A 667 28.40 -35.09 -18.90
C ALA A 667 29.51 -34.65 -19.89
N GLU A 668 29.41 -33.44 -20.46
CA GLU A 668 30.41 -32.94 -21.41
C GLU A 668 31.75 -32.63 -20.71
N THR A 669 31.68 -32.09 -19.49
CA THR A 669 32.88 -31.87 -18.65
C THR A 669 33.54 -33.20 -18.28
N ALA A 670 32.75 -34.20 -17.83
CA ALA A 670 33.25 -35.55 -17.52
C ALA A 670 33.90 -36.20 -18.75
N ARG A 671 33.29 -36.04 -19.95
CA ARG A 671 33.89 -36.51 -21.21
C ARG A 671 35.24 -35.88 -21.48
N GLY A 672 35.39 -34.58 -21.25
CA GLY A 672 36.68 -33.90 -21.40
C GLY A 672 37.75 -34.44 -20.45
N TYR A 673 37.42 -34.70 -19.18
CA TYR A 673 38.34 -35.30 -18.21
C TYR A 673 38.73 -36.71 -18.57
N LEU A 674 37.78 -37.53 -19.02
CA LEU A 674 38.04 -38.90 -19.48
C LEU A 674 38.98 -38.93 -20.68
N GLN A 675 38.78 -38.01 -21.65
CA GLN A 675 39.65 -37.93 -22.82
C GLN A 675 41.06 -37.49 -22.43
N GLY A 676 41.18 -36.49 -21.52
CA GLY A 676 42.47 -36.03 -21.03
C GLY A 676 43.24 -37.13 -20.27
N LEU A 677 42.54 -37.86 -19.42
CA LEU A 677 43.12 -38.98 -18.67
C LEU A 677 43.55 -40.15 -19.59
N ALA A 678 42.73 -40.47 -20.60
CA ALA A 678 43.06 -41.51 -21.58
C ALA A 678 44.33 -41.16 -22.37
N LEU A 679 44.47 -39.91 -22.79
CA LEU A 679 45.68 -39.45 -23.48
C LEU A 679 46.92 -39.50 -22.57
N SER A 680 46.81 -39.01 -21.30
CA SER A 680 47.93 -39.10 -20.34
C SER A 680 48.37 -40.53 -20.06
N TYR A 681 47.41 -41.45 -19.95
CA TYR A 681 47.69 -42.88 -19.77
C TYR A 681 48.43 -43.48 -20.99
N LEU A 682 48.00 -43.14 -22.20
CA LEU A 682 48.66 -43.59 -23.42
C LEU A 682 50.09 -43.03 -23.54
N ASP A 683 50.32 -41.78 -23.23
CA ASP A 683 51.61 -41.15 -23.23
C ASP A 683 52.58 -41.87 -22.25
N GLU A 684 52.12 -42.18 -21.03
CA GLU A 684 52.87 -42.90 -20.00
C GLU A 684 53.20 -44.31 -20.42
N GLN A 685 52.26 -45.00 -21.09
CA GLN A 685 52.51 -46.36 -21.62
C GLN A 685 53.53 -46.38 -22.78
N ILE A 686 53.47 -45.41 -23.68
CA ILE A 686 54.42 -45.25 -24.78
C ILE A 686 55.81 -44.94 -24.20
N GLU A 687 55.94 -44.05 -23.24
CA GLU A 687 57.20 -43.72 -22.58
C GLU A 687 57.82 -44.95 -21.86
N SER A 688 56.98 -45.73 -21.17
CA SER A 688 57.42 -46.90 -20.44
C SER A 688 57.85 -48.05 -21.38
N THR A 689 57.24 -48.15 -22.56
CA THR A 689 57.50 -49.24 -23.51
C THR A 689 58.68 -48.98 -24.49
N TYR A 690 58.75 -47.71 -24.95
CA TYR A 690 59.72 -47.37 -26.02
C TYR A 690 60.84 -46.43 -25.56
N GLY A 691 60.86 -45.93 -24.31
CA GLY A 691 61.91 -45.13 -23.71
C GLY A 691 62.09 -43.72 -24.27
N GLU A 692 61.26 -43.31 -25.17
CA GLU A 692 61.17 -41.94 -25.73
C GLU A 692 59.75 -41.61 -26.01
N VAL A 693 59.37 -40.39 -25.71
CA VAL A 693 58.04 -39.82 -26.08
C VAL A 693 58.04 -39.65 -27.59
N VAL A 694 57.41 -40.56 -28.30
CA VAL A 694 57.12 -40.41 -29.74
C VAL A 694 56.01 -39.40 -29.89
N ASP A 695 56.37 -38.17 -30.24
CA ASP A 695 55.38 -37.14 -30.57
C ASP A 695 54.60 -37.57 -31.83
N THR A 696 53.51 -38.31 -31.61
CA THR A 696 52.69 -38.87 -32.69
C THR A 696 51.81 -37.85 -33.38
N THR A 697 51.72 -36.62 -32.86
CA THR A 697 50.82 -35.60 -33.33
C THR A 697 51.44 -34.52 -34.19
N GLY A 698 52.80 -34.42 -34.28
CA GLY A 698 53.47 -33.39 -35.09
C GLY A 698 53.19 -31.93 -34.72
N ALA A 699 52.31 -31.75 -33.74
CA ALA A 699 52.02 -30.46 -33.14
C ALA A 699 51.41 -30.67 -31.74
N GLY A 700 52.15 -30.38 -30.69
CA GLY A 700 51.68 -30.36 -29.30
C GLY A 700 50.72 -29.21 -29.05
N VAL A 701 49.51 -29.50 -28.59
CA VAL A 701 48.52 -28.52 -28.17
C VAL A 701 48.56 -28.42 -26.64
N GLU A 702 49.28 -27.46 -26.12
CA GLU A 702 49.26 -27.17 -24.68
C GLU A 702 48.15 -26.20 -24.35
N THR A 703 47.09 -26.66 -23.63
CA THR A 703 45.98 -25.81 -23.20
C THR A 703 46.33 -25.10 -21.89
N ARG A 704 46.35 -23.75 -21.94
CA ARG A 704 46.57 -22.90 -20.75
C ARG A 704 45.30 -22.12 -20.47
N TYR A 705 44.68 -22.43 -19.34
CA TYR A 705 43.56 -21.66 -18.84
C TYR A 705 44.03 -20.32 -18.28
N ARG A 706 43.39 -19.20 -18.76
CA ARG A 706 43.66 -17.85 -18.28
C ARG A 706 42.47 -17.38 -17.44
N TYR A 707 42.69 -16.48 -16.50
CA TYR A 707 41.76 -15.78 -15.65
C TYR A 707 41.14 -16.58 -14.49
N ASN A 708 40.71 -17.80 -14.67
CA ASN A 708 40.23 -18.72 -13.64
C ASN A 708 40.99 -20.06 -13.80
N GLN A 709 42.22 -20.11 -13.31
CA GLN A 709 43.10 -21.27 -13.51
C GLN A 709 42.68 -22.50 -12.67
N SER A 710 42.04 -22.22 -11.50
CA SER A 710 41.50 -23.25 -10.62
C SER A 710 40.15 -23.82 -11.10
N PHE A 711 39.57 -23.25 -12.14
CA PHE A 711 38.23 -23.61 -12.65
C PHE A 711 37.07 -23.52 -11.64
N GLU A 712 37.26 -22.79 -10.54
CA GLU A 712 36.25 -22.63 -9.50
C GLU A 712 35.07 -21.79 -10.01
N SER A 713 33.86 -22.33 -9.88
CA SER A 713 32.61 -21.67 -10.25
C SER A 713 32.38 -20.39 -9.47
N VAL A 714 32.82 -20.31 -8.23
CA VAL A 714 32.68 -19.14 -7.34
C VAL A 714 33.24 -17.88 -7.98
N ASN A 715 34.36 -17.97 -8.71
CA ASN A 715 35.00 -16.83 -9.40
C ASN A 715 34.14 -16.21 -10.52
N ALA A 716 33.20 -16.97 -11.08
CA ALA A 716 32.25 -16.49 -12.10
C ALA A 716 30.89 -16.17 -11.50
N MET A 717 30.45 -16.98 -10.52
CA MET A 717 29.10 -16.85 -9.92
C MET A 717 28.98 -15.63 -9.02
N VAL A 718 29.95 -15.37 -8.16
CA VAL A 718 29.91 -14.25 -7.21
C VAL A 718 29.73 -12.88 -7.91
N PRO A 719 30.53 -12.51 -8.94
CA PRO A 719 30.30 -11.28 -9.70
C PRO A 719 28.93 -11.22 -10.40
N SER A 720 28.45 -12.37 -10.84
CA SER A 720 27.16 -12.49 -11.53
C SER A 720 25.97 -12.34 -10.58
N VAL A 721 26.09 -12.92 -9.39
CA VAL A 721 25.07 -12.75 -8.33
C VAL A 721 25.01 -11.30 -7.84
N ILE A 722 26.16 -10.61 -7.72
CA ILE A 722 26.17 -9.17 -7.41
C ILE A 722 25.36 -8.40 -8.45
N MET A 723 25.56 -8.65 -9.75
CA MET A 723 24.77 -8.03 -10.82
C MET A 723 23.28 -8.30 -10.64
N MET A 724 22.90 -9.56 -10.37
CA MET A 724 21.49 -9.95 -10.22
C MET A 724 20.83 -9.33 -8.98
N MET A 725 21.54 -9.25 -7.85
CA MET A 725 21.02 -8.64 -6.62
C MET A 725 20.80 -7.13 -6.78
N LEU A 726 21.71 -6.45 -7.46
CA LEU A 726 21.63 -5.01 -7.69
C LEU A 726 20.56 -4.60 -8.71
N ILE A 727 20.04 -5.51 -9.53
CA ILE A 727 18.88 -5.20 -10.35
C ILE A 727 17.58 -5.57 -9.63
N LEU A 728 17.50 -6.70 -8.97
CA LEU A 728 16.27 -7.22 -8.39
C LEU A 728 15.77 -6.35 -7.24
N ILE A 729 16.56 -6.25 -6.16
CA ILE A 729 16.10 -5.64 -4.92
C ILE A 729 15.93 -4.11 -5.04
N PRO A 730 16.90 -3.35 -5.60
CA PRO A 730 16.74 -1.90 -5.74
C PRO A 730 15.57 -1.50 -6.66
N SER A 731 15.33 -2.25 -7.76
CA SER A 731 14.23 -1.95 -8.66
C SER A 731 12.87 -2.23 -8.00
N MET A 732 12.71 -3.35 -7.27
CA MET A 732 11.51 -3.64 -6.50
C MET A 732 11.24 -2.56 -5.44
N MET A 733 12.25 -2.20 -4.66
CA MET A 733 12.10 -1.22 -3.59
C MET A 733 11.69 0.16 -4.12
N SER A 734 12.30 0.61 -5.21
CA SER A 734 11.97 1.90 -5.83
C SER A 734 10.57 1.89 -6.46
N ALA A 735 10.15 0.78 -7.05
CA ALA A 735 8.80 0.60 -7.58
C ALA A 735 7.73 0.67 -6.46
N ILE A 736 7.93 -0.08 -5.38
CA ILE A 736 7.06 -0.07 -4.20
C ILE A 736 6.96 1.34 -3.60
N GLY A 737 8.07 2.08 -3.49
CA GLY A 737 8.09 3.42 -2.93
C GLY A 737 7.18 4.41 -3.65
N VAL A 738 7.06 4.30 -4.98
CA VAL A 738 6.16 5.14 -5.78
C VAL A 738 4.72 4.63 -5.74
N VAL A 739 4.52 3.30 -5.87
CA VAL A 739 3.16 2.71 -5.92
C VAL A 739 2.45 2.83 -4.58
N ARG A 740 3.16 2.79 -3.47
CA ARG A 740 2.61 3.04 -2.14
C ARG A 740 1.89 4.39 -2.04
N GLU A 741 2.43 5.45 -2.64
CA GLU A 741 1.75 6.76 -2.71
C GLU A 741 0.42 6.70 -3.47
N LYS A 742 0.36 5.87 -4.52
CA LYS A 742 -0.88 5.67 -5.28
C LYS A 742 -1.92 4.89 -4.46
N GLU A 743 -1.49 3.84 -3.80
CA GLU A 743 -2.35 2.93 -3.04
C GLU A 743 -2.89 3.58 -1.77
N THR A 744 -2.08 4.36 -1.05
CA THR A 744 -2.51 5.12 0.13
C THR A 744 -3.28 6.40 -0.20
N GLY A 745 -3.27 6.84 -1.47
CA GLY A 745 -3.89 8.08 -1.91
C GLY A 745 -3.04 9.33 -1.67
N SER A 746 -1.89 9.23 -1.00
CA SER A 746 -0.99 10.37 -0.73
C SER A 746 -0.37 10.98 -1.99
N ILE A 747 -0.51 10.33 -3.16
CA ILE A 747 -0.16 10.89 -4.46
C ILE A 747 -0.95 12.18 -4.77
N ALA A 748 -2.09 12.42 -4.10
CA ALA A 748 -2.83 13.66 -4.19
C ALA A 748 -1.96 14.87 -3.78
N ASN A 749 -1.06 14.69 -2.80
CA ASN A 749 -0.11 15.74 -2.40
C ASN A 749 0.83 16.16 -3.52
N PHE A 750 1.31 15.20 -4.32
CA PHE A 750 2.11 15.51 -5.51
C PHE A 750 1.28 16.29 -6.56
N ARG A 751 0.00 15.96 -6.70
CA ARG A 751 -0.88 16.57 -7.70
C ARG A 751 -1.28 18.01 -7.34
N SER A 752 -1.56 18.27 -6.06
CA SER A 752 -2.01 19.57 -5.54
C SER A 752 -0.88 20.56 -5.23
N THR A 753 0.39 20.12 -5.22
CA THR A 753 1.54 20.98 -4.91
C THR A 753 2.30 21.40 -6.17
N PRO A 754 3.12 22.49 -6.12
CA PRO A 754 3.87 22.96 -7.27
C PRO A 754 5.05 22.06 -7.71
N VAL A 755 5.18 20.86 -7.14
CA VAL A 755 6.25 19.89 -7.42
C VAL A 755 6.16 19.36 -8.85
N THR A 756 7.28 19.29 -9.54
CA THR A 756 7.36 18.73 -10.89
C THR A 756 7.50 17.19 -10.86
N ARG A 757 7.19 16.52 -11.98
CA ARG A 757 7.34 15.07 -12.12
C ARG A 757 8.77 14.60 -11.88
N ALA A 758 9.76 15.39 -12.35
CA ALA A 758 11.17 15.09 -12.17
C ALA A 758 11.61 15.22 -10.71
N GLU A 759 11.21 16.29 -10.02
CA GLU A 759 11.50 16.49 -8.59
C GLU A 759 10.94 15.35 -7.73
N PHE A 760 9.71 14.93 -8.00
CA PHE A 760 9.05 13.82 -7.30
C PHE A 760 9.79 12.49 -7.52
N LEU A 761 10.01 12.09 -8.80
CA LEU A 761 10.59 10.78 -9.11
C LEU A 761 12.07 10.70 -8.70
N LEU A 762 12.86 11.74 -8.96
CA LEU A 762 14.27 11.78 -8.55
C LEU A 762 14.40 11.83 -7.04
N GLY A 763 13.53 12.59 -6.35
CA GLY A 763 13.49 12.62 -4.89
C GLY A 763 13.15 11.24 -4.29
N LYS A 764 12.23 10.53 -4.88
CA LYS A 764 11.87 9.16 -4.48
C LYS A 764 12.99 8.15 -4.78
N GLN A 765 13.67 8.28 -5.89
CA GLN A 765 14.74 7.36 -6.33
C GLN A 765 15.99 7.45 -5.47
N LEU A 766 16.40 8.65 -5.06
CA LEU A 766 17.68 8.92 -4.42
C LEU A 766 17.98 8.07 -3.17
N PRO A 767 17.07 7.89 -2.19
CA PRO A 767 17.33 7.03 -1.04
C PRO A 767 17.59 5.57 -1.42
N TYR A 768 16.88 5.05 -2.42
CA TYR A 768 17.08 3.69 -2.90
C TYR A 768 18.41 3.48 -3.60
N VAL A 769 18.91 4.50 -4.32
CA VAL A 769 20.26 4.48 -4.88
C VAL A 769 21.31 4.37 -3.75
N ILE A 770 21.16 5.16 -2.68
CA ILE A 770 22.10 5.14 -1.54
C ILE A 770 22.06 3.76 -0.85
N ILE A 771 20.87 3.22 -0.57
CA ILE A 771 20.73 1.90 0.07
C ILE A 771 21.35 0.80 -0.81
N ALA A 772 21.12 0.85 -2.12
CA ALA A 772 21.69 -0.12 -3.05
C ALA A 772 23.22 -0.04 -3.13
N LEU A 773 23.81 1.14 -3.01
CA LEU A 773 25.26 1.29 -2.92
C LEU A 773 25.83 0.75 -1.60
N ILE A 774 25.10 0.91 -0.48
CA ILE A 774 25.46 0.28 0.79
C ILE A 774 25.36 -1.25 0.67
N SER A 775 24.31 -1.77 0.05
CA SER A 775 24.16 -3.20 -0.24
C SER A 775 25.30 -3.71 -1.12
N PHE A 776 25.69 -2.96 -2.16
CA PHE A 776 26.86 -3.32 -2.98
C PHE A 776 28.14 -3.40 -2.15
N ALA A 777 28.38 -2.43 -1.27
CA ALA A 777 29.57 -2.44 -0.41
C ALA A 777 29.58 -3.69 0.50
N SER A 778 28.42 -4.09 1.05
CA SER A 778 28.32 -5.32 1.86
C SER A 778 28.54 -6.59 1.02
N LEU A 779 28.01 -6.65 -0.20
CA LEU A 779 28.25 -7.75 -1.14
C LEU A 779 29.72 -7.85 -1.57
N LEU A 780 30.38 -6.70 -1.75
CA LEU A 780 31.80 -6.64 -2.08
C LEU A 780 32.67 -7.19 -0.93
N VAL A 781 32.37 -6.79 0.31
CA VAL A 781 33.03 -7.34 1.50
C VAL A 781 32.81 -8.85 1.59
N LEU A 782 31.59 -9.31 1.35
CA LEU A 782 31.24 -10.74 1.37
C LEU A 782 32.00 -11.51 0.28
N ALA A 783 32.09 -10.95 -0.94
CA ALA A 783 32.84 -11.54 -2.05
C ALA A 783 34.33 -11.71 -1.68
N TYR A 784 34.91 -10.72 -1.04
CA TYR A 784 36.33 -10.75 -0.69
C TYR A 784 36.64 -11.62 0.55
N VAL A 785 35.83 -11.48 1.63
CA VAL A 785 36.12 -12.13 2.91
C VAL A 785 35.67 -13.59 2.95
N VAL A 786 34.44 -13.85 2.47
CA VAL A 786 33.83 -15.19 2.58
C VAL A 786 34.14 -16.05 1.35
N PHE A 787 33.94 -15.48 0.17
CA PHE A 787 34.15 -16.23 -1.07
C PHE A 787 35.59 -16.15 -1.60
N GLN A 788 36.42 -15.30 -1.01
CA GLN A 788 37.85 -15.12 -1.39
C GLN A 788 38.06 -14.77 -2.88
N VAL A 789 37.08 -14.10 -3.49
CA VAL A 789 37.14 -13.66 -4.88
C VAL A 789 37.73 -12.25 -4.93
N PRO A 790 39.00 -12.10 -5.30
CA PRO A 790 39.69 -10.79 -5.33
C PRO A 790 39.27 -10.00 -6.56
N ILE A 791 39.34 -8.66 -6.43
CA ILE A 791 39.22 -7.76 -7.58
C ILE A 791 40.60 -7.68 -8.24
N LYS A 792 40.72 -8.17 -9.46
CA LYS A 792 41.98 -8.15 -10.23
C LYS A 792 42.16 -6.87 -11.08
N GLY A 793 41.03 -6.23 -11.44
CA GLY A 793 40.97 -5.05 -12.29
C GLY A 793 40.82 -3.74 -11.53
N SER A 794 40.36 -2.72 -12.24
CA SER A 794 40.18 -1.37 -11.69
C SER A 794 38.96 -1.26 -10.77
N VAL A 795 39.17 -1.00 -9.47
CA VAL A 795 38.13 -0.75 -8.48
C VAL A 795 37.33 0.50 -8.84
N THR A 796 37.95 1.51 -9.41
CA THR A 796 37.26 2.75 -9.83
C THR A 796 36.30 2.51 -11.01
N ALA A 797 36.68 1.66 -11.97
CA ALA A 797 35.81 1.27 -13.06
C ALA A 797 34.61 0.48 -12.55
N LEU A 798 34.80 -0.46 -11.63
CA LEU A 798 33.73 -1.21 -10.97
C LEU A 798 32.80 -0.28 -10.20
N ALA A 799 33.33 0.62 -9.39
CA ALA A 799 32.54 1.54 -8.57
C ALA A 799 31.70 2.50 -9.44
N LEU A 800 32.28 3.10 -10.50
CA LEU A 800 31.53 3.95 -11.42
C LEU A 800 30.45 3.16 -12.17
N GLY A 801 30.78 1.97 -12.66
CA GLY A 801 29.83 1.08 -13.31
C GLY A 801 28.67 0.71 -12.40
N THR A 802 28.95 0.43 -11.11
CA THR A 802 27.92 0.13 -10.10
C THR A 802 27.01 1.34 -9.84
N VAL A 803 27.55 2.54 -9.69
CA VAL A 803 26.74 3.76 -9.50
C VAL A 803 25.78 3.95 -10.68
N LEU A 804 26.28 3.86 -11.91
CA LEU A 804 25.46 3.99 -13.11
C LEU A 804 24.40 2.88 -13.20
N TYR A 805 24.79 1.66 -12.88
CA TYR A 805 23.91 0.50 -12.89
C TYR A 805 22.77 0.64 -11.86
N VAL A 806 23.11 1.02 -10.63
CA VAL A 806 22.12 1.23 -9.57
C VAL A 806 21.14 2.37 -9.92
N ILE A 807 21.62 3.44 -10.53
CA ILE A 807 20.73 4.51 -11.03
C ILE A 807 19.80 3.97 -12.14
N ALA A 808 20.33 3.16 -13.06
CA ALA A 808 19.53 2.55 -14.10
C ALA A 808 18.48 1.56 -13.55
N THR A 809 18.86 0.69 -12.61
CA THR A 809 17.97 -0.32 -12.04
C THR A 809 16.88 0.27 -11.15
N THR A 810 17.22 1.26 -10.31
CA THR A 810 16.20 2.01 -9.55
C THR A 810 15.30 2.83 -10.46
N GLY A 811 15.85 3.43 -11.53
CA GLY A 811 15.08 4.10 -12.59
C GLY A 811 14.12 3.16 -13.33
N PHE A 812 14.55 1.93 -13.60
CA PHE A 812 13.70 0.87 -14.14
C PHE A 812 12.53 0.54 -13.20
N GLY A 813 12.77 0.39 -11.89
CA GLY A 813 11.71 0.19 -10.90
C GLY A 813 10.70 1.33 -10.87
N VAL A 814 11.19 2.58 -10.89
CA VAL A 814 10.35 3.78 -11.02
C VAL A 814 9.53 3.76 -12.31
N LEU A 815 10.11 3.32 -13.44
CA LEU A 815 9.38 3.18 -14.69
C LEU A 815 8.25 2.15 -14.59
N VAL A 816 8.50 0.96 -14.05
CA VAL A 816 7.47 -0.07 -13.82
C VAL A 816 6.35 0.45 -12.92
N SER A 817 6.69 1.24 -11.90
CA SER A 817 5.71 1.86 -11.01
C SER A 817 4.71 2.75 -11.73
N THR A 818 5.01 3.30 -12.93
CA THR A 818 4.07 4.16 -13.67
C THR A 818 2.86 3.39 -14.18
N PHE A 819 3.01 2.10 -14.48
CA PHE A 819 1.98 1.22 -15.03
C PHE A 819 1.21 0.43 -13.96
N THR A 820 1.76 0.27 -12.77
CA THR A 820 1.19 -0.54 -11.69
C THR A 820 0.38 0.32 -10.71
N LYS A 821 -0.69 -0.28 -10.14
CA LYS A 821 -1.60 0.39 -9.19
C LYS A 821 -1.42 -0.10 -7.75
N THR A 822 -1.01 -1.36 -7.55
CA THR A 822 -0.85 -1.99 -6.23
C THR A 822 0.60 -2.39 -5.98
N GLN A 823 1.03 -2.41 -4.71
CA GLN A 823 2.39 -2.79 -4.31
C GLN A 823 2.70 -4.24 -4.72
N VAL A 824 1.72 -5.14 -4.59
CA VAL A 824 1.85 -6.54 -4.99
C VAL A 824 2.14 -6.64 -6.49
N ALA A 825 1.33 -5.97 -7.33
CA ALA A 825 1.54 -5.97 -8.78
C ALA A 825 2.90 -5.36 -9.18
N ALA A 826 3.33 -4.29 -8.50
CA ALA A 826 4.63 -3.67 -8.72
C ALA A 826 5.79 -4.63 -8.40
N THR A 827 5.69 -5.33 -7.27
CA THR A 827 6.70 -6.29 -6.83
C THR A 827 6.87 -7.43 -7.84
N PHE A 828 5.77 -8.10 -8.21
CA PHE A 828 5.82 -9.21 -9.15
C PHE A 828 6.24 -8.77 -10.55
N ALA A 829 5.66 -7.69 -11.08
CA ALA A 829 6.01 -7.18 -12.40
C ALA A 829 7.51 -6.82 -12.47
N THR A 830 8.02 -6.10 -11.47
CA THR A 830 9.42 -5.70 -11.43
C THR A 830 10.33 -6.92 -11.31
N ALA A 831 10.00 -7.88 -10.44
CA ALA A 831 10.79 -9.09 -10.25
C ALA A 831 10.88 -9.92 -11.54
N VAL A 832 9.74 -10.21 -12.18
CA VAL A 832 9.71 -11.03 -13.40
C VAL A 832 10.45 -10.35 -14.55
N ILE A 833 10.19 -9.05 -14.79
CA ILE A 833 10.82 -8.31 -15.88
C ILE A 833 12.33 -8.09 -15.61
N ALA A 834 12.77 -8.08 -14.35
CA ALA A 834 14.19 -7.98 -13.99
C ALA A 834 14.91 -9.31 -14.08
N ILE A 835 14.35 -10.39 -13.51
CA ILE A 835 15.04 -11.70 -13.38
C ILE A 835 15.18 -12.38 -14.74
N VAL A 836 14.08 -12.48 -15.51
CA VAL A 836 14.09 -13.28 -16.75
C VAL A 836 15.16 -12.80 -17.75
N PRO A 837 15.28 -11.49 -18.08
CA PRO A 837 16.35 -11.04 -18.94
C PRO A 837 17.74 -11.18 -18.31
N SER A 838 17.86 -10.94 -17.00
CA SER A 838 19.14 -10.99 -16.30
C SER A 838 19.71 -12.41 -16.23
N VAL A 839 18.90 -13.43 -16.09
CA VAL A 839 19.37 -14.81 -16.05
C VAL A 839 19.67 -15.33 -17.46
N ASN A 840 18.78 -15.10 -18.41
CA ASN A 840 18.86 -15.75 -19.71
C ASN A 840 19.70 -14.99 -20.76
N PHE A 841 19.76 -13.65 -20.67
CA PHE A 841 20.33 -12.84 -21.75
C PHE A 841 21.45 -11.89 -21.31
N SER A 842 21.84 -11.87 -20.02
CA SER A 842 22.88 -10.96 -19.52
C SER A 842 24.31 -11.46 -19.69
N GLY A 843 24.49 -12.73 -20.00
CA GLY A 843 25.82 -13.34 -19.98
C GLY A 843 26.12 -14.14 -18.70
N LEU A 844 25.09 -14.41 -17.89
CA LEU A 844 25.21 -15.24 -16.67
C LEU A 844 25.42 -16.71 -17.03
N LEU A 845 24.57 -17.28 -17.86
CA LEU A 845 24.63 -18.68 -18.28
C LEU A 845 25.43 -18.85 -19.58
N VAL A 846 25.20 -17.98 -20.55
CA VAL A 846 25.84 -18.01 -21.86
C VAL A 846 26.30 -16.61 -22.21
N PRO A 847 27.57 -16.40 -22.66
CA PRO A 847 28.04 -15.08 -23.05
C PRO A 847 27.14 -14.43 -24.10
N VAL A 848 26.88 -13.12 -23.96
CA VAL A 848 26.02 -12.36 -24.89
C VAL A 848 26.52 -12.43 -26.34
N SER A 849 27.84 -12.56 -26.55
CA SER A 849 28.46 -12.77 -27.86
C SER A 849 28.07 -14.04 -28.56
N SER A 850 27.72 -15.09 -27.79
CA SER A 850 27.29 -16.40 -28.30
C SER A 850 25.79 -16.46 -28.61
N LEU A 851 25.02 -15.44 -28.18
CA LEU A 851 23.60 -15.35 -28.49
C LEU A 851 23.39 -14.92 -29.94
N SER A 852 22.41 -15.48 -30.62
CA SER A 852 22.07 -15.20 -32.01
C SER A 852 20.75 -14.44 -32.15
N GLY A 853 20.60 -13.65 -33.22
CA GLY A 853 19.36 -12.99 -33.62
C GLY A 853 18.71 -12.15 -32.54
N GLY A 854 17.43 -12.39 -32.26
CA GLY A 854 16.61 -11.63 -31.30
C GLY A 854 17.08 -11.73 -29.85
N ALA A 855 17.64 -12.87 -29.43
CA ALA A 855 18.17 -13.08 -28.09
C ALA A 855 19.32 -12.14 -27.74
N ARG A 856 20.25 -11.90 -28.71
CA ARG A 856 21.33 -10.93 -28.57
C ARG A 856 20.81 -9.51 -28.48
N LEU A 857 19.84 -9.14 -29.32
CA LEU A 857 19.22 -7.83 -29.27
C LEU A 857 18.54 -7.58 -27.92
N PHE A 858 17.82 -8.58 -27.42
CA PHE A 858 17.18 -8.52 -26.11
C PHE A 858 18.18 -8.34 -24.96
N GLY A 859 19.31 -9.09 -25.02
CA GLY A 859 20.39 -8.93 -24.06
C GLY A 859 20.99 -7.54 -24.06
N LEU A 860 21.29 -6.99 -25.23
CA LEU A 860 21.86 -5.65 -25.37
C LEU A 860 20.88 -4.52 -25.01
N ALA A 861 19.56 -4.77 -25.08
CA ALA A 861 18.52 -3.83 -24.69
C ALA A 861 18.30 -3.76 -23.15
N PHE A 862 19.07 -4.51 -22.35
CA PHE A 862 18.90 -4.58 -20.91
C PHE A 862 20.19 -4.23 -20.15
N PRO A 863 20.13 -3.42 -19.07
CA PRO A 863 21.35 -2.91 -18.41
C PRO A 863 22.19 -4.00 -17.74
N ALA A 864 21.59 -5.13 -17.37
CA ALA A 864 22.30 -6.23 -16.71
C ALA A 864 23.43 -6.79 -17.57
N SER A 865 23.24 -6.90 -18.89
CA SER A 865 24.27 -7.42 -19.81
C SER A 865 25.53 -6.57 -19.84
N TRP A 866 25.38 -5.26 -19.76
CA TRP A 866 26.49 -4.32 -19.76
C TRP A 866 27.22 -4.29 -18.40
N TYR A 867 26.47 -4.38 -17.29
CA TYR A 867 27.09 -4.44 -15.97
C TYR A 867 27.75 -5.80 -15.71
N GLN A 868 27.19 -6.89 -16.23
CA GLN A 868 27.81 -8.21 -16.14
C GLN A 868 29.23 -8.24 -16.70
N GLN A 869 29.44 -7.56 -17.83
CA GLN A 869 30.79 -7.45 -18.41
C GLN A 869 31.73 -6.63 -17.53
N ILE A 870 31.25 -5.56 -16.88
CA ILE A 870 32.03 -4.79 -15.92
C ILE A 870 32.38 -5.67 -14.71
N SER A 871 31.38 -6.34 -14.14
CA SER A 871 31.56 -7.18 -12.94
C SER A 871 32.55 -8.31 -13.20
N ILE A 872 32.30 -9.17 -14.17
CA ILE A 872 33.24 -10.26 -14.52
C ILE A 872 34.57 -9.71 -14.98
N GLY A 873 34.58 -8.65 -15.81
CA GLY A 873 35.79 -8.02 -16.31
C GLY A 873 36.75 -7.57 -15.20
N THR A 874 36.22 -6.93 -14.18
CA THR A 874 37.03 -6.38 -13.08
C THR A 874 37.39 -7.46 -12.04
N PHE A 875 36.48 -8.39 -11.71
CA PHE A 875 36.84 -9.46 -10.75
C PHE A 875 37.77 -10.52 -11.34
N THR A 876 37.53 -11.00 -12.56
CA THR A 876 38.24 -12.16 -13.10
C THR A 876 39.27 -11.82 -14.13
N LYS A 877 39.00 -10.91 -15.08
CA LYS A 877 39.86 -10.64 -16.22
C LYS A 877 40.89 -9.53 -16.00
N GLY A 878 40.79 -8.74 -14.91
CA GLY A 878 41.68 -7.64 -14.60
C GLY A 878 41.47 -6.41 -15.48
N LEU A 879 40.30 -6.20 -16.08
CA LEU A 879 40.03 -5.10 -17.00
C LEU A 879 39.99 -3.75 -16.30
N GLY A 880 40.40 -2.71 -17.02
CA GLY A 880 40.40 -1.34 -16.60
C GLY A 880 39.27 -0.53 -17.23
N PHE A 881 39.38 0.80 -17.06
CA PHE A 881 38.39 1.72 -17.64
C PHE A 881 38.48 1.79 -19.16
N ASP A 882 39.69 1.66 -19.71
CA ASP A 882 39.92 1.79 -21.15
C ASP A 882 39.25 0.70 -21.98
N GLU A 883 39.07 -0.50 -21.40
CA GLU A 883 38.36 -1.59 -22.06
C GLU A 883 36.85 -1.58 -21.80
N LEU A 884 36.40 -0.95 -20.70
CA LEU A 884 35.00 -1.00 -20.22
C LEU A 884 34.23 0.30 -20.49
N TRP A 885 34.81 1.31 -21.12
CA TRP A 885 34.14 2.61 -21.33
C TRP A 885 32.83 2.54 -22.09
N GLN A 886 32.72 1.63 -23.08
CA GLN A 886 31.45 1.41 -23.82
C GLN A 886 30.33 0.94 -22.89
N ASN A 887 30.65 0.06 -21.97
CA ASN A 887 29.73 -0.46 -20.98
C ASN A 887 29.22 0.65 -20.03
N HIS A 888 30.14 1.55 -19.62
CA HIS A 888 29.78 2.69 -18.78
C HIS A 888 28.84 3.67 -19.51
N ILE A 889 29.11 3.95 -20.80
CA ILE A 889 28.23 4.80 -21.61
C ILE A 889 26.86 4.17 -21.79
N ALA A 890 26.79 2.87 -22.07
CA ALA A 890 25.52 2.16 -22.20
C ALA A 890 24.70 2.26 -20.91
N LEU A 891 25.32 2.03 -19.75
CA LEU A 891 24.66 2.16 -18.44
C LEU A 891 24.21 3.59 -18.16
N ALA A 892 25.00 4.60 -18.53
CA ALA A 892 24.61 6.00 -18.40
C ALA A 892 23.37 6.33 -19.25
N VAL A 893 23.34 5.79 -20.49
CA VAL A 893 22.18 5.92 -21.36
C VAL A 893 20.93 5.29 -20.75
N PHE A 894 21.03 4.07 -20.22
CA PHE A 894 19.90 3.41 -19.55
C PHE A 894 19.43 4.18 -18.31
N ALA A 895 20.36 4.69 -17.49
CA ALA A 895 20.07 5.49 -16.31
C ALA A 895 19.22 6.73 -16.66
N VAL A 896 19.61 7.45 -17.72
CA VAL A 896 18.86 8.61 -18.20
C VAL A 896 17.55 8.21 -18.87
N LEU A 897 17.57 7.18 -19.71
CA LEU A 897 16.42 6.74 -20.50
C LEU A 897 15.25 6.29 -19.63
N PHE A 898 15.47 5.41 -18.67
CA PHE A 898 14.39 4.90 -17.82
C PHE A 898 13.75 6.00 -16.98
N VAL A 899 14.55 6.88 -16.41
CA VAL A 899 14.05 8.02 -15.65
C VAL A 899 13.30 9.01 -16.55
N ALA A 900 13.82 9.31 -17.73
CA ALA A 900 13.15 10.22 -18.68
C ALA A 900 11.80 9.68 -19.14
N ILE A 901 11.73 8.38 -19.48
CA ILE A 901 10.47 7.72 -19.84
C ILE A 901 9.49 7.73 -18.65
N ALA A 902 9.95 7.43 -17.43
CA ALA A 902 9.11 7.47 -16.24
C ALA A 902 8.55 8.87 -15.98
N ILE A 903 9.36 9.93 -16.14
CA ILE A 903 8.93 11.34 -16.02
C ILE A 903 7.89 11.68 -17.09
N ALA A 904 8.06 11.20 -18.32
CA ALA A 904 7.12 11.45 -19.42
C ALA A 904 5.77 10.76 -19.19
N LEU A 905 5.79 9.51 -18.69
CA LEU A 905 4.62 8.68 -18.49
C LEU A 905 3.85 8.99 -17.20
N LEU A 906 4.51 9.50 -16.17
CA LEU A 906 3.84 9.87 -14.91
C LEU A 906 2.84 11.00 -15.15
N LYS A 907 1.57 10.76 -14.87
CA LYS A 907 0.51 11.77 -15.02
C LYS A 907 0.43 12.63 -13.76
N LYS A 908 0.48 13.95 -13.92
CA LYS A 908 0.30 14.90 -12.80
C LYS A 908 -1.18 15.10 -12.46
N GLN A 909 -2.07 14.96 -13.45
CA GLN A 909 -3.52 15.00 -13.25
C GLN A 909 -4.11 13.60 -13.45
N GLU A 910 -5.13 13.27 -12.69
CA GLU A 910 -5.93 12.07 -12.87
C GLU A 910 -6.89 12.24 -14.04
N ARG A 911 -7.04 11.21 -14.89
CA ARG A 911 -8.02 11.20 -15.98
C ARG A 911 -9.29 10.51 -15.58
#